data_c6bff0397eb44cddad622f7b85b4489c
#
_entry.id   c6bff0397eb44cddad622f7b85b4489c
#
_cell.length_a   1.000
_cell.length_b   1.000
_cell.length_c   1.000
_cell.angle_alpha   90.00
_cell.angle_beta   90.00
_cell.angle_gamma   90.00
#
_symmetry.space_group_name_H-M   'P 1'
#
loop_
_entity.id
_entity.type
_entity.pdbx_description
1 polymer ?
#
loop_
_entity_poly.entity_id
_entity_poly.type
_entity_poly.pdbx_seq_one_letter_code
_entity_poly.pdbx_strand_id
1 'polypeptide(L)'
;MSAKTAQAVPKKLLADFPVPSYDDWRKLVEAELKGAPFEKKMFTATPEGITLRPIYRAEDTAALPHVNSLPGFAPFVRGARASGYRAEPWAVAQEITAATPEEFNQAARNSINRGLNALNIVVDEATRNGHDPDSAAPGEVGVGGLSIASLADLERALEGIDLGSTFLFIRTGASALPFAALLTALSWRRQKPVAGLRGCVEMDPLGVLAHAGKLPQSLAGAYREMAALTGWAATNAPQLQTICIHSRPWHDAGASAVEELAFTLATALEYFREMNRRGLETDTVAAQTRLAVSVGSQFFMEIAKLRALRMLWSRLVESLDGGVAAQKVALHVRTALWNKTVCDPYNNLLRTTVEAFAGVLGGADSLQVGAFDETVRPADDFSLRLARNTQLILQKECQLTDVVDPAGGSWYVESLTAELAERAWKLFQEVEKLGGMAAALRAGFPQKMAAASALEKIKAVNRRRDSIVGVNQYANPKEKPLEVPATDAGQYQKRRAQQIAAQRTSLDDAESATVLRELARLIETDESQLFVTAIAAAERGATLGELTRSLRIRDAAPEIITPVCLTRAAAPIEGLRAAMNRQPQRAKVFLCNMGSLKEHKARADFSRGFFSVGGFEVASPAGFKTPADAAAAFAQAGARVAVICSTDDNYPTLVPVLVPLLKAAVPEVIVVLAGYPTDQVAALKAAGVDEFIHIRADALETLRLIQSKLGIA
;
A
#
# COMPACT_ATOMS: atom_id res chain seq x y z
N MET A 1 -48.64 20.84 -58.08
CA MET A 1 -48.93 20.99 -56.62
C MET A 1 -48.27 19.80 -55.94
N SER A 2 -47.07 20.02 -55.37
CA SER A 2 -46.33 19.00 -54.66
C SER A 2 -46.60 19.17 -53.16
N ALA A 3 -47.24 18.18 -52.54
CA ALA A 3 -47.47 18.15 -51.11
C ALA A 3 -46.14 17.88 -50.39
N LYS A 4 -45.64 18.87 -49.66
CA LYS A 4 -44.54 18.68 -48.68
C LYS A 4 -45.05 17.78 -47.55
N THR A 5 -44.64 16.55 -47.57
CA THR A 5 -44.74 15.64 -46.39
C THR A 5 -43.89 16.25 -45.26
N ALA A 6 -44.59 16.73 -44.24
CA ALA A 6 -43.94 17.16 -43.01
C ALA A 6 -43.22 15.94 -42.39
N GLN A 7 -41.88 15.98 -42.35
CA GLN A 7 -41.10 14.99 -41.60
C GLN A 7 -41.51 15.12 -40.12
N ALA A 8 -42.12 14.09 -39.57
CA ALA A 8 -42.39 13.99 -38.13
C ALA A 8 -41.03 14.05 -37.40
N VAL A 9 -40.86 15.04 -36.51
CA VAL A 9 -39.71 15.15 -35.61
C VAL A 9 -39.68 13.83 -34.81
N PRO A 10 -38.58 13.06 -34.84
CA PRO A 10 -38.53 11.81 -34.09
C PRO A 10 -38.78 12.09 -32.61
N LYS A 11 -39.79 11.43 -32.03
CA LYS A 11 -40.04 11.45 -30.58
C LYS A 11 -38.74 11.03 -29.88
N LYS A 12 -38.28 11.80 -28.89
CA LYS A 12 -37.18 11.39 -28.04
C LYS A 12 -37.53 10.03 -27.43
N LEU A 13 -36.65 9.06 -27.51
CA LEU A 13 -36.88 7.66 -27.15
C LEU A 13 -37.48 7.46 -25.74
N LEU A 14 -37.19 8.38 -24.80
CA LEU A 14 -37.64 8.29 -23.42
C LEU A 14 -38.59 9.42 -22.98
N ALA A 15 -39.20 10.15 -23.97
CA ALA A 15 -40.05 11.32 -23.66
C ALA A 15 -41.35 10.98 -22.92
N ASP A 16 -41.81 9.72 -23.02
CA ASP A 16 -43.04 9.25 -22.41
C ASP A 16 -42.86 8.77 -20.94
N PHE A 17 -41.59 8.73 -20.43
CA PHE A 17 -41.30 8.34 -19.06
C PHE A 17 -41.20 9.59 -18.17
N PRO A 18 -41.98 9.64 -17.08
CA PRO A 18 -41.85 10.74 -16.11
C PRO A 18 -40.50 10.66 -15.40
N VAL A 19 -39.87 11.81 -15.19
CA VAL A 19 -38.66 11.90 -14.37
C VAL A 19 -39.07 11.92 -12.90
N PRO A 20 -38.81 10.85 -12.13
CA PRO A 20 -39.16 10.81 -10.72
C PRO A 20 -38.34 11.81 -9.91
N SER A 21 -38.96 12.36 -8.86
CA SER A 21 -38.23 13.21 -7.90
C SER A 21 -37.39 12.37 -6.93
N TYR A 22 -36.45 13.02 -6.24
CA TYR A 22 -35.70 12.35 -5.15
C TYR A 22 -36.61 11.83 -4.06
N ASP A 23 -37.70 12.58 -3.74
CA ASP A 23 -38.64 12.19 -2.71
C ASP A 23 -39.45 10.96 -3.12
N ASP A 24 -39.80 10.81 -4.40
CA ASP A 24 -40.46 9.60 -4.89
C ASP A 24 -39.55 8.39 -4.81
N TRP A 25 -38.26 8.53 -5.17
CA TRP A 25 -37.26 7.49 -4.99
C TRP A 25 -37.08 7.14 -3.50
N ARG A 26 -36.99 8.15 -2.61
CA ARG A 26 -36.84 7.95 -1.17
C ARG A 26 -37.98 7.15 -0.58
N LYS A 27 -39.22 7.46 -0.96
CA LYS A 27 -40.42 6.72 -0.53
C LYS A 27 -40.36 5.25 -0.93
N LEU A 28 -39.90 4.94 -2.13
CA LEU A 28 -39.70 3.54 -2.57
C LEU A 28 -38.69 2.82 -1.71
N VAL A 29 -37.54 3.44 -1.44
CA VAL A 29 -36.49 2.86 -0.58
C VAL A 29 -37.01 2.63 0.84
N GLU A 30 -37.75 3.62 1.43
CA GLU A 30 -38.32 3.48 2.77
C GLU A 30 -39.33 2.32 2.86
N ALA A 31 -40.11 2.10 1.79
CA ALA A 31 -41.00 0.94 1.69
C ALA A 31 -40.22 -0.38 1.64
N GLU A 32 -39.12 -0.45 0.88
CA GLU A 32 -38.24 -1.63 0.78
C GLU A 32 -37.52 -1.91 2.10
N LEU A 33 -37.17 -0.89 2.85
CA LEU A 33 -36.48 -1.01 4.16
C LEU A 33 -37.42 -1.54 5.28
N LYS A 34 -38.72 -1.66 5.03
CA LYS A 34 -39.69 -2.26 5.96
C LYS A 34 -39.63 -1.68 7.39
N GLY A 35 -39.52 -0.35 7.50
CA GLY A 35 -39.46 0.36 8.76
C GLY A 35 -38.06 0.51 9.38
N ALA A 36 -37.01 0.05 8.73
CA ALA A 36 -35.63 0.36 9.17
C ALA A 36 -35.34 1.85 8.84
N PRO A 37 -34.62 2.59 9.73
CA PRO A 37 -34.31 4.01 9.53
C PRO A 37 -33.46 4.22 8.27
N PHE A 38 -33.94 5.10 7.38
CA PHE A 38 -33.31 5.39 6.08
C PHE A 38 -31.86 5.82 6.23
N GLU A 39 -31.56 6.83 7.04
CA GLU A 39 -30.21 7.37 7.23
C GLU A 39 -29.24 6.31 7.74
N LYS A 40 -29.67 5.47 8.68
CA LYS A 40 -28.83 4.42 9.26
C LYS A 40 -28.49 3.30 8.29
N LYS A 41 -29.36 3.06 7.29
CA LYS A 41 -29.20 1.96 6.33
C LYS A 41 -28.54 2.39 5.03
N MET A 42 -28.81 3.61 4.60
CA MET A 42 -28.45 4.09 3.27
C MET A 42 -27.18 4.97 3.27
N PHE A 43 -26.81 5.56 4.40
CA PHE A 43 -25.59 6.36 4.50
C PHE A 43 -24.43 5.54 5.07
N THR A 44 -23.24 5.79 4.54
CA THR A 44 -22.02 5.10 4.98
C THR A 44 -20.97 6.10 5.42
N ALA A 45 -20.59 6.06 6.70
CA ALA A 45 -19.46 6.83 7.19
C ALA A 45 -18.14 6.17 6.77
N THR A 46 -17.18 6.96 6.29
CA THR A 46 -15.85 6.50 5.90
C THR A 46 -14.79 6.92 6.91
N PRO A 47 -13.61 6.27 6.91
CA PRO A 47 -12.47 6.68 7.74
C PRO A 47 -12.00 8.12 7.46
N GLU A 48 -12.27 8.65 6.28
CA GLU A 48 -11.97 10.02 5.86
C GLU A 48 -12.87 11.07 6.54
N GLY A 49 -13.84 10.64 7.33
CA GLY A 49 -14.89 11.49 7.89
C GLY A 49 -15.92 11.95 6.86
N ILE A 50 -15.93 11.36 5.67
CA ILE A 50 -16.91 11.61 4.62
C ILE A 50 -18.11 10.68 4.83
N THR A 51 -19.32 11.21 4.71
CA THR A 51 -20.55 10.40 4.72
C THR A 51 -21.01 10.18 3.29
N LEU A 52 -20.85 8.95 2.80
CA LEU A 52 -21.32 8.56 1.47
C LEU A 52 -22.84 8.49 1.46
N ARG A 53 -23.44 9.12 0.45
CA ARG A 53 -24.88 9.06 0.19
C ARG A 53 -25.20 7.89 -0.75
N PRO A 54 -26.39 7.33 -0.68
CA PRO A 54 -26.77 6.18 -1.53
C PRO A 54 -26.88 6.54 -3.02
N ILE A 55 -27.14 7.80 -3.35
CA ILE A 55 -27.24 8.32 -4.71
C ILE A 55 -26.67 9.74 -4.79
N TYR A 56 -26.04 10.04 -5.90
CA TYR A 56 -25.53 11.36 -6.27
C TYR A 56 -26.19 11.80 -7.58
N ARG A 57 -26.44 13.11 -7.74
CA ARG A 57 -27.22 13.68 -8.85
C ARG A 57 -26.51 14.92 -9.42
N ALA A 58 -26.97 15.41 -10.55
CA ALA A 58 -26.38 16.56 -11.23
C ALA A 58 -26.26 17.81 -10.35
N GLU A 59 -27.27 18.07 -9.51
CA GLU A 59 -27.25 19.21 -8.59
C GLU A 59 -26.16 19.13 -7.53
N ASP A 60 -25.70 17.94 -7.16
CA ASP A 60 -24.65 17.75 -6.16
C ASP A 60 -23.27 18.21 -6.68
N THR A 61 -23.11 18.29 -7.99
CA THR A 61 -21.85 18.70 -8.64
C THR A 61 -21.95 20.05 -9.35
N ALA A 62 -23.13 20.63 -9.45
CA ALA A 62 -23.38 21.85 -10.21
C ALA A 62 -22.52 23.06 -9.76
N ALA A 63 -22.19 23.14 -8.47
CA ALA A 63 -21.36 24.18 -7.89
C ALA A 63 -19.83 23.88 -7.93
N LEU A 64 -19.42 22.68 -8.36
CA LEU A 64 -18.01 22.29 -8.35
C LEU A 64 -17.28 22.86 -9.58
N PRO A 65 -16.29 23.76 -9.39
CA PRO A 65 -15.69 24.48 -10.51
C PRO A 65 -14.87 23.57 -11.45
N HIS A 66 -14.34 22.46 -10.94
CA HIS A 66 -13.49 21.56 -11.71
C HIS A 66 -14.23 20.61 -12.66
N VAL A 67 -15.55 20.45 -12.50
CA VAL A 67 -16.35 19.50 -13.33
C VAL A 67 -16.31 19.83 -14.80
N ASN A 68 -16.21 21.12 -15.15
CA ASN A 68 -16.13 21.59 -16.53
C ASN A 68 -14.69 21.69 -17.07
N SER A 69 -13.67 21.29 -16.30
CA SER A 69 -12.29 21.30 -16.77
C SER A 69 -12.06 20.24 -17.86
N LEU A 70 -11.03 20.46 -18.70
CA LEU A 70 -10.64 19.51 -19.73
C LEU A 70 -9.31 18.81 -19.35
N PRO A 71 -9.07 17.59 -19.83
CA PRO A 71 -7.79 16.90 -19.64
C PRO A 71 -6.62 17.77 -20.17
N GLY A 72 -5.51 17.80 -19.44
CA GLY A 72 -4.31 18.59 -19.79
C GLY A 72 -4.36 20.06 -19.41
N PHE A 73 -5.45 20.56 -18.82
CA PHE A 73 -5.62 21.92 -18.32
C PHE A 73 -5.75 21.96 -16.79
N ALA A 74 -5.26 23.04 -16.20
CA ALA A 74 -5.39 23.27 -14.76
C ALA A 74 -6.89 23.23 -14.33
N PRO A 75 -7.19 22.64 -13.19
CA PRO A 75 -6.32 22.12 -12.13
C PRO A 75 -5.86 20.65 -12.34
N PHE A 76 -5.83 20.16 -13.56
CA PHE A 76 -5.38 18.83 -13.98
C PHE A 76 -6.10 17.65 -13.33
N VAL A 77 -7.26 17.86 -12.76
CA VAL A 77 -8.09 16.82 -12.12
C VAL A 77 -8.40 15.67 -13.07
N ARG A 78 -8.56 15.97 -14.36
CA ARG A 78 -8.86 15.01 -15.42
C ARG A 78 -7.61 14.43 -16.12
N GLY A 79 -6.43 14.66 -15.58
CA GLY A 79 -5.15 14.18 -16.10
C GLY A 79 -4.22 15.29 -16.58
N ALA A 80 -2.92 15.06 -16.45
CA ALA A 80 -1.87 16.00 -16.85
C ALA A 80 -1.67 16.07 -18.36
N ARG A 81 -2.10 15.05 -19.12
CA ARG A 81 -1.99 14.94 -20.58
C ARG A 81 -3.35 15.06 -21.25
N ALA A 82 -3.49 15.95 -22.22
CA ALA A 82 -4.75 16.16 -22.96
C ALA A 82 -5.21 14.88 -23.72
N SER A 83 -4.26 14.13 -24.27
CA SER A 83 -4.51 12.88 -24.98
C SER A 83 -4.71 11.66 -24.07
N GLY A 84 -4.51 11.82 -22.74
CA GLY A 84 -4.55 10.71 -21.78
C GLY A 84 -3.66 9.54 -22.22
N TYR A 85 -4.20 8.35 -22.20
CA TYR A 85 -3.49 7.13 -22.59
C TYR A 85 -3.53 6.81 -24.09
N ARG A 86 -4.28 7.59 -24.90
CA ARG A 86 -4.40 7.35 -26.35
C ARG A 86 -3.06 7.54 -27.07
N ALA A 87 -2.28 8.55 -26.70
CA ALA A 87 -0.96 8.79 -27.29
C ALA A 87 0.11 7.89 -26.69
N GLU A 88 0.09 7.72 -25.38
CA GLU A 88 1.06 6.92 -24.64
C GLU A 88 0.37 6.29 -23.43
N PRO A 89 0.20 4.95 -23.38
CA PRO A 89 -0.34 4.24 -22.22
C PRO A 89 0.53 4.47 -20.97
N TRP A 90 0.01 4.12 -19.81
CA TRP A 90 0.83 4.13 -18.60
C TRP A 90 2.01 3.17 -18.73
N ALA A 91 3.14 3.52 -18.12
CA ALA A 91 4.30 2.64 -18.09
C ALA A 91 4.04 1.42 -17.19
N VAL A 92 4.25 0.23 -17.74
CA VAL A 92 4.14 -1.04 -17.03
C VAL A 92 5.40 -1.23 -16.20
N ALA A 93 5.29 -0.94 -14.90
CA ALA A 93 6.39 -1.02 -13.96
C ALA A 93 6.35 -2.33 -13.17
N GLN A 94 7.55 -2.81 -12.76
CA GLN A 94 7.66 -4.01 -11.93
C GLN A 94 8.86 -3.89 -10.99
N GLU A 95 8.63 -4.09 -9.69
CA GLU A 95 9.68 -4.25 -8.68
C GLU A 95 10.35 -5.62 -8.87
N ILE A 96 11.68 -5.62 -8.95
CA ILE A 96 12.50 -6.82 -9.00
C ILE A 96 13.37 -6.84 -7.76
N THR A 97 13.17 -7.83 -6.90
CA THR A 97 13.78 -7.92 -5.56
C THR A 97 14.93 -8.92 -5.50
N ALA A 98 15.55 -9.25 -6.64
CA ALA A 98 16.73 -10.09 -6.69
C ALA A 98 17.91 -9.44 -5.96
N ALA A 99 18.65 -10.23 -5.18
CA ALA A 99 19.76 -9.74 -4.36
C ALA A 99 21.05 -9.48 -5.15
N THR A 100 21.31 -10.30 -6.17
CA THR A 100 22.54 -10.22 -6.96
C THR A 100 22.34 -9.46 -8.27
N PRO A 101 23.37 -8.76 -8.78
CA PRO A 101 23.32 -8.10 -10.09
C PRO A 101 22.94 -9.04 -11.23
N GLU A 102 23.45 -10.27 -11.21
CA GLU A 102 23.22 -11.27 -12.25
C GLU A 102 21.76 -11.78 -12.27
N GLU A 103 21.23 -12.13 -11.09
CA GLU A 103 19.82 -12.55 -10.95
C GLU A 103 18.85 -11.41 -11.32
N PHE A 104 19.18 -10.19 -10.89
CA PHE A 104 18.43 -9.00 -11.26
C PHE A 104 18.41 -8.80 -12.77
N ASN A 105 19.57 -8.85 -13.42
CA ASN A 105 19.69 -8.70 -14.87
C ASN A 105 18.84 -9.73 -15.62
N GLN A 106 18.94 -11.00 -15.23
CA GLN A 106 18.18 -12.07 -15.84
C GLN A 106 16.66 -11.81 -15.70
N ALA A 107 16.19 -11.49 -14.50
CA ALA A 107 14.77 -11.22 -14.25
C ALA A 107 14.27 -9.97 -15.00
N ALA A 108 15.09 -8.90 -15.03
CA ALA A 108 14.79 -7.65 -15.73
C ALA A 108 14.66 -7.87 -17.23
N ARG A 109 15.63 -8.50 -17.88
CA ARG A 109 15.59 -8.80 -19.32
C ARG A 109 14.43 -9.72 -19.69
N ASN A 110 14.17 -10.75 -18.88
CA ASN A 110 13.00 -11.61 -19.06
C ASN A 110 11.70 -10.83 -19.01
N SER A 111 11.59 -9.88 -18.09
CA SER A 111 10.38 -9.05 -17.93
C SER A 111 10.23 -8.03 -19.05
N ILE A 112 11.31 -7.36 -19.48
CA ILE A 112 11.31 -6.41 -20.60
C ILE A 112 10.90 -7.11 -21.90
N ASN A 113 11.45 -8.26 -22.19
CA ASN A 113 11.11 -9.06 -23.39
C ASN A 113 9.63 -9.50 -23.40
N ARG A 114 8.93 -9.38 -22.28
CA ARG A 114 7.52 -9.76 -22.10
C ARG A 114 6.59 -8.59 -21.83
N GLY A 115 7.00 -7.38 -22.21
CA GLY A 115 6.14 -6.18 -22.19
C GLY A 115 6.31 -5.24 -20.99
N LEU A 116 7.31 -5.46 -20.13
CA LEU A 116 7.73 -4.47 -19.16
C LEU A 116 8.44 -3.30 -19.88
N ASN A 117 8.15 -2.07 -19.51
CA ASN A 117 8.85 -0.90 -20.04
C ASN A 117 9.35 0.06 -18.95
N ALA A 118 9.14 -0.31 -17.68
CA ALA A 118 9.64 0.42 -16.52
C ALA A 118 10.20 -0.52 -15.46
N LEU A 119 11.49 -0.39 -15.12
CA LEU A 119 12.16 -1.14 -14.08
C LEU A 119 12.09 -0.40 -12.75
N ASN A 120 11.47 -1.01 -11.74
CA ASN A 120 11.59 -0.54 -10.37
C ASN A 120 12.76 -1.28 -9.71
N ILE A 121 13.88 -0.58 -9.58
CA ILE A 121 15.09 -1.08 -8.94
C ILE A 121 14.99 -0.78 -7.45
N VAL A 122 14.72 -1.79 -6.66
CA VAL A 122 14.76 -1.69 -5.19
C VAL A 122 16.12 -2.19 -4.73
N VAL A 123 16.93 -1.32 -4.15
CA VAL A 123 18.23 -1.72 -3.62
C VAL A 123 18.12 -2.27 -2.19
N ASP A 124 19.10 -3.05 -1.77
CA ASP A 124 19.14 -3.65 -0.43
C ASP A 124 19.35 -2.62 0.69
N GLU A 125 19.23 -3.04 1.94
CA GLU A 125 19.35 -2.16 3.10
C GLU A 125 20.72 -1.49 3.20
N ALA A 126 21.80 -2.23 2.93
CA ALA A 126 23.16 -1.69 2.93
C ALA A 126 23.30 -0.57 1.89
N THR A 127 22.89 -0.80 0.66
CA THR A 127 22.95 0.18 -0.43
C THR A 127 22.08 1.40 -0.10
N ARG A 128 20.86 1.21 0.46
CA ARG A 128 19.96 2.32 0.86
C ARG A 128 20.57 3.24 1.91
N ASN A 129 21.35 2.67 2.83
CA ASN A 129 22.03 3.42 3.87
C ASN A 129 23.39 4.02 3.40
N GLY A 130 23.83 3.68 2.20
CA GLY A 130 25.10 4.13 1.65
C GLY A 130 26.31 3.37 2.22
N HIS A 131 26.11 2.08 2.56
CA HIS A 131 27.16 1.19 3.07
C HIS A 131 27.63 0.24 1.98
N ASP A 132 28.95 0.01 1.95
CA ASP A 132 29.51 -1.11 1.20
C ASP A 132 29.30 -2.42 1.98
N PRO A 133 29.27 -3.58 1.30
CA PRO A 133 29.01 -4.88 1.93
C PRO A 133 29.95 -5.26 3.09
N ASP A 134 31.19 -4.76 3.09
CA ASP A 134 32.19 -4.99 4.13
C ASP A 134 32.02 -4.10 5.37
N SER A 135 31.29 -3.00 5.23
CA SER A 135 30.98 -2.05 6.32
C SER A 135 29.53 -2.10 6.80
N ALA A 136 28.68 -2.86 6.11
CA ALA A 136 27.26 -3.03 6.43
C ALA A 136 27.06 -3.91 7.67
N ALA A 137 25.98 -3.67 8.41
CA ALA A 137 25.59 -4.52 9.52
C ALA A 137 25.20 -5.94 9.06
N PRO A 138 25.36 -6.96 9.91
CA PRO A 138 24.94 -8.32 9.56
C PRO A 138 23.46 -8.38 9.15
N GLY A 139 23.19 -8.94 7.98
CA GLY A 139 21.84 -9.12 7.46
C GLY A 139 21.29 -7.95 6.63
N GLU A 140 22.07 -6.89 6.37
CA GLU A 140 21.65 -5.77 5.51
C GLU A 140 21.91 -6.04 4.02
N VAL A 141 22.91 -6.87 3.69
CA VAL A 141 23.35 -7.11 2.31
C VAL A 141 22.50 -8.17 1.62
N GLY A 142 21.91 -7.81 0.47
CA GLY A 142 21.04 -8.68 -0.31
C GLY A 142 19.64 -8.88 0.29
N VAL A 143 19.31 -8.17 1.37
CA VAL A 143 17.99 -8.24 2.00
C VAL A 143 17.10 -7.11 1.50
N GLY A 144 15.94 -7.48 0.99
CA GLY A 144 14.93 -6.55 0.51
C GLY A 144 15.25 -5.86 -0.83
N GLY A 145 16.28 -6.29 -1.54
CA GLY A 145 16.62 -5.72 -2.84
C GLY A 145 18.03 -6.04 -3.35
N LEU A 146 18.40 -5.33 -4.39
CA LEU A 146 19.64 -5.50 -5.15
C LEU A 146 20.84 -4.86 -4.43
N SER A 147 21.91 -5.63 -4.23
CA SER A 147 23.16 -5.15 -3.65
C SER A 147 24.02 -4.48 -4.71
N ILE A 148 24.21 -3.16 -4.62
CA ILE A 148 25.06 -2.36 -5.49
C ILE A 148 26.06 -1.58 -4.64
N ALA A 149 27.34 -1.88 -4.83
CA ALA A 149 28.43 -1.16 -4.17
C ALA A 149 29.38 -0.47 -5.16
N SER A 150 29.36 -0.85 -6.42
CA SER A 150 30.31 -0.35 -7.41
C SER A 150 29.70 -0.16 -8.80
N LEU A 151 30.42 0.58 -9.65
CA LEU A 151 30.07 0.74 -11.06
C LEU A 151 30.01 -0.62 -11.79
N ALA A 152 30.89 -1.55 -11.45
CA ALA A 152 30.89 -2.90 -12.03
C ALA A 152 29.66 -3.72 -11.65
N ASP A 153 29.13 -3.55 -10.42
CA ASP A 153 27.86 -4.18 -10.02
C ASP A 153 26.69 -3.65 -10.86
N LEU A 154 26.64 -2.32 -11.01
CA LEU A 154 25.58 -1.67 -11.78
C LEU A 154 25.67 -2.02 -13.26
N GLU A 155 26.88 -2.15 -13.80
CA GLU A 155 27.15 -2.59 -15.18
C GLU A 155 26.60 -4.00 -15.43
N ARG A 156 26.85 -4.95 -14.51
CA ARG A 156 26.29 -6.31 -14.57
C ARG A 156 24.78 -6.31 -14.42
N ALA A 157 24.25 -5.57 -13.45
CA ALA A 157 22.82 -5.49 -13.23
C ALA A 157 22.02 -4.97 -14.44
N LEU A 158 22.60 -4.05 -15.20
CA LEU A 158 21.97 -3.40 -16.35
C LEU A 158 22.54 -3.87 -17.70
N GLU A 159 23.31 -4.96 -17.74
CA GLU A 159 23.90 -5.48 -18.98
C GLU A 159 22.81 -5.83 -20.01
N GLY A 160 23.00 -5.34 -21.25
CA GLY A 160 22.07 -5.58 -22.35
C GLY A 160 20.71 -4.90 -22.21
N ILE A 161 20.51 -4.03 -21.23
CA ILE A 161 19.30 -3.21 -21.07
C ILE A 161 19.54 -1.83 -21.70
N ASP A 162 18.64 -1.43 -22.60
CA ASP A 162 18.69 -0.10 -23.22
C ASP A 162 18.10 0.95 -22.27
N LEU A 163 18.98 1.78 -21.71
CA LEU A 163 18.65 2.82 -20.74
C LEU A 163 17.89 4.01 -21.37
N GLY A 164 17.92 4.16 -22.69
CA GLY A 164 17.21 5.24 -23.40
C GLY A 164 15.74 4.93 -23.62
N SER A 165 15.36 3.67 -23.72
CA SER A 165 13.99 3.24 -23.98
C SER A 165 13.27 2.70 -22.71
N THR A 166 14.01 2.33 -21.68
CA THR A 166 13.46 1.77 -20.44
C THR A 166 13.37 2.84 -19.37
N PHE A 167 12.19 3.03 -18.77
CA PHE A 167 12.08 3.89 -17.59
C PHE A 167 12.76 3.22 -16.39
N LEU A 168 13.51 4.00 -15.63
CA LEU A 168 14.18 3.56 -14.41
C LEU A 168 13.55 4.24 -13.19
N PHE A 169 12.93 3.49 -12.32
CA PHE A 169 12.51 3.94 -11.00
C PHE A 169 13.40 3.30 -9.96
N ILE A 170 14.29 4.07 -9.34
CA ILE A 170 15.35 3.55 -8.50
C ILE A 170 15.14 3.99 -7.07
N ARG A 171 14.71 3.06 -6.22
CA ARG A 171 14.45 3.32 -4.80
C ARG A 171 15.75 3.19 -4.00
N THR A 172 16.45 4.30 -3.90
CA THR A 172 17.79 4.39 -3.31
C THR A 172 17.82 4.69 -1.82
N GLY A 173 16.69 5.04 -1.20
CA GLY A 173 16.69 5.49 0.19
C GLY A 173 17.51 6.76 0.39
N ALA A 174 18.55 6.68 1.24
CA ALA A 174 19.43 7.81 1.51
C ALA A 174 20.66 7.88 0.57
N SER A 175 20.82 6.97 -0.39
CA SER A 175 22.01 6.90 -1.26
C SER A 175 21.78 7.41 -2.70
N ALA A 176 20.78 8.28 -2.90
CA ALA A 176 20.38 8.72 -4.24
C ALA A 176 21.52 9.40 -5.02
N LEU A 177 22.23 10.34 -4.42
CA LEU A 177 23.33 11.05 -5.09
C LEU A 177 24.49 10.10 -5.46
N PRO A 178 25.05 9.26 -4.55
CA PRO A 178 26.07 8.29 -4.89
C PRO A 178 25.62 7.30 -5.97
N PHE A 179 24.38 6.81 -5.89
CA PHE A 179 23.83 5.88 -6.89
C PHE A 179 23.68 6.56 -8.26
N ALA A 180 23.17 7.79 -8.31
CA ALA A 180 23.06 8.57 -9.55
C ALA A 180 24.43 8.82 -10.17
N ALA A 181 25.49 9.03 -9.36
CA ALA A 181 26.85 9.17 -9.85
C ALA A 181 27.33 7.90 -10.55
N LEU A 182 27.11 6.71 -9.97
CA LEU A 182 27.40 5.43 -10.60
C LEU A 182 26.60 5.24 -11.91
N LEU A 183 25.30 5.59 -11.92
CA LEU A 183 24.45 5.48 -13.11
C LEU A 183 24.91 6.40 -14.25
N THR A 184 25.31 7.61 -13.91
CA THR A 184 25.85 8.59 -14.87
C THR A 184 27.18 8.13 -15.44
N ALA A 185 28.10 7.67 -14.60
CA ALA A 185 29.38 7.08 -15.01
C ALA A 185 29.18 5.85 -15.92
N LEU A 186 28.19 4.99 -15.62
CA LEU A 186 27.81 3.87 -16.49
C LEU A 186 27.33 4.33 -17.87
N SER A 187 26.50 5.39 -17.93
CA SER A 187 26.02 5.95 -19.20
C SER A 187 27.16 6.48 -20.05
N TRP A 188 28.14 7.17 -19.44
CA TRP A 188 29.32 7.67 -20.13
C TRP A 188 30.21 6.53 -20.62
N ARG A 189 30.48 5.54 -19.79
CA ARG A 189 31.25 4.33 -20.17
C ARG A 189 30.64 3.63 -21.38
N ARG A 190 29.30 3.58 -21.45
CA ARG A 190 28.54 3.01 -22.58
C ARG A 190 28.40 3.97 -23.75
N GLN A 191 28.97 5.16 -23.69
CA GLN A 191 28.85 6.23 -24.70
C GLN A 191 27.38 6.56 -25.02
N LYS A 192 26.52 6.54 -24.00
CA LYS A 192 25.11 6.90 -24.10
C LYS A 192 24.88 8.28 -23.49
N PRO A 193 24.07 9.15 -24.16
CA PRO A 193 23.76 10.46 -23.61
C PRO A 193 22.91 10.33 -22.34
N VAL A 194 23.33 10.97 -21.25
CA VAL A 194 22.56 11.00 -19.99
C VAL A 194 21.22 11.69 -20.15
N ALA A 195 21.09 12.62 -21.10
CA ALA A 195 19.82 13.26 -21.46
C ALA A 195 18.75 12.26 -21.97
N GLY A 196 19.16 11.05 -22.38
CA GLY A 196 18.26 9.97 -22.75
C GLY A 196 17.76 9.12 -21.57
N LEU A 197 18.32 9.29 -20.38
CA LEU A 197 17.84 8.58 -19.19
C LEU A 197 16.43 9.06 -18.81
N ARG A 198 15.54 8.13 -18.52
CA ARG A 198 14.11 8.40 -18.22
C ARG A 198 13.70 7.72 -16.92
N GLY A 199 12.87 8.38 -16.13
CA GLY A 199 12.33 7.82 -14.89
C GLY A 199 12.65 8.67 -13.67
N CYS A 200 13.09 8.05 -12.56
CA CYS A 200 13.41 8.75 -11.33
C CYS A 200 14.49 8.01 -10.52
N VAL A 201 15.51 8.75 -10.05
CA VAL A 201 16.34 8.31 -8.94
C VAL A 201 15.71 8.88 -7.67
N GLU A 202 15.02 8.03 -6.93
CA GLU A 202 14.05 8.43 -5.92
C GLU A 202 14.74 8.96 -4.65
N MET A 203 14.67 10.27 -4.43
CA MET A 203 15.14 10.94 -3.22
C MET A 203 13.94 11.45 -2.43
N ASP A 204 13.74 10.90 -1.22
CA ASP A 204 12.65 11.24 -0.31
C ASP A 204 13.10 11.10 1.15
N PRO A 205 13.95 11.99 1.67
CA PRO A 205 14.49 11.87 3.02
C PRO A 205 13.41 11.90 4.11
N LEU A 206 12.32 12.66 3.95
CA LEU A 206 11.21 12.69 4.91
C LEU A 206 10.38 11.40 4.87
N GLY A 207 10.18 10.83 3.68
CA GLY A 207 9.54 9.52 3.52
C GLY A 207 10.38 8.40 4.13
N VAL A 208 11.70 8.40 3.91
CA VAL A 208 12.63 7.46 4.57
C VAL A 208 12.58 7.61 6.08
N LEU A 209 12.62 8.85 6.58
CA LEU A 209 12.56 9.15 8.00
C LEU A 209 11.23 8.68 8.61
N ALA A 210 10.10 8.96 7.97
CA ALA A 210 8.79 8.48 8.40
C ALA A 210 8.72 6.95 8.45
N HIS A 211 9.27 6.26 7.45
CA HIS A 211 9.25 4.81 7.33
C HIS A 211 10.19 4.11 8.30
N ALA A 212 11.47 4.52 8.33
CA ALA A 212 12.53 3.85 9.08
C ALA A 212 12.78 4.44 10.47
N GLY A 213 12.28 5.64 10.76
CA GLY A 213 12.53 6.38 12.00
C GLY A 213 13.93 6.98 12.10
N LYS A 214 14.79 6.75 11.10
CA LYS A 214 16.16 7.25 11.07
C LYS A 214 16.63 7.55 9.65
N LEU A 215 17.47 8.57 9.54
CA LEU A 215 18.32 8.81 8.38
C LEU A 215 19.78 8.57 8.78
N PRO A 216 20.64 8.02 7.89
CA PRO A 216 22.05 7.86 8.16
C PRO A 216 22.83 9.20 8.15
N GLN A 217 22.15 10.31 7.96
CA GLN A 217 22.65 11.66 7.84
C GLN A 217 21.67 12.68 8.43
N SER A 218 22.09 13.95 8.57
CA SER A 218 21.19 15.04 8.93
C SER A 218 20.21 15.38 7.78
N LEU A 219 19.05 15.97 8.11
CA LEU A 219 18.15 16.49 7.08
C LEU A 219 18.81 17.57 6.23
N ALA A 220 19.64 18.43 6.84
CA ALA A 220 20.36 19.48 6.11
C ALA A 220 21.33 18.88 5.07
N GLY A 221 22.05 17.81 5.44
CA GLY A 221 22.90 17.04 4.54
C GLY A 221 22.10 16.39 3.40
N ALA A 222 20.96 15.76 3.74
CA ALA A 222 20.08 15.16 2.74
C ALA A 222 19.54 16.20 1.75
N TYR A 223 19.12 17.37 2.21
CA TYR A 223 18.67 18.46 1.33
C TYR A 223 19.79 19.05 0.47
N ARG A 224 21.04 19.09 0.96
CA ARG A 224 22.21 19.45 0.17
C ARG A 224 22.44 18.47 -0.97
N GLU A 225 22.48 17.17 -0.67
CA GLU A 225 22.60 16.12 -1.69
C GLU A 225 21.46 16.20 -2.72
N MET A 226 20.21 16.45 -2.26
CA MET A 226 19.05 16.63 -3.13
C MET A 226 19.22 17.83 -4.06
N ALA A 227 19.65 18.98 -3.58
CA ALA A 227 19.83 20.18 -4.40
C ALA A 227 20.93 19.99 -5.45
N ALA A 228 22.07 19.41 -5.06
CA ALA A 228 23.17 19.15 -5.97
C ALA A 228 22.77 18.21 -7.12
N LEU A 229 22.09 17.10 -6.80
CA LEU A 229 21.61 16.14 -7.79
C LEU A 229 20.52 16.74 -8.68
N THR A 230 19.52 17.39 -8.09
CA THR A 230 18.37 17.99 -8.80
C THR A 230 18.80 19.10 -9.75
N GLY A 231 19.67 20.00 -9.29
CA GLY A 231 20.19 21.09 -10.11
C GLY A 231 20.98 20.58 -11.32
N TRP A 232 21.82 19.58 -11.13
CA TRP A 232 22.54 18.97 -12.24
C TRP A 232 21.62 18.24 -13.21
N ALA A 233 20.69 17.43 -12.69
CA ALA A 233 19.78 16.65 -13.52
C ALA A 233 18.85 17.51 -14.36
N ALA A 234 18.37 18.61 -13.82
CA ALA A 234 17.52 19.55 -14.56
C ALA A 234 18.16 20.05 -15.87
N THR A 235 19.48 20.20 -15.88
CA THR A 235 20.24 20.66 -17.06
C THR A 235 20.69 19.50 -17.95
N ASN A 236 21.21 18.42 -17.36
CA ASN A 236 21.94 17.37 -18.08
C ASN A 236 21.11 16.13 -18.39
N ALA A 237 20.11 15.83 -17.55
CA ALA A 237 19.23 14.65 -17.67
C ALA A 237 17.76 15.02 -17.39
N PRO A 238 17.14 15.92 -18.15
CA PRO A 238 15.85 16.54 -17.81
C PRO A 238 14.67 15.54 -17.75
N GLN A 239 14.83 14.34 -18.33
CA GLN A 239 13.82 13.27 -18.28
C GLN A 239 14.02 12.30 -17.11
N LEU A 240 15.13 12.43 -16.36
CA LEU A 240 15.42 11.67 -15.15
C LEU A 240 15.10 12.54 -13.93
N GLN A 241 13.93 12.34 -13.34
CA GLN A 241 13.52 13.01 -12.11
C GLN A 241 14.38 12.56 -10.92
N THR A 242 14.48 13.39 -9.90
CA THR A 242 15.37 13.15 -8.74
C THR A 242 14.64 13.20 -7.42
N ILE A 243 13.44 13.75 -7.38
CA ILE A 243 12.61 13.84 -6.18
C ILE A 243 11.39 12.93 -6.40
N CYS A 244 11.19 11.97 -5.49
CA CYS A 244 10.01 11.11 -5.51
C CYS A 244 9.38 11.08 -4.13
N ILE A 245 8.19 11.67 -3.99
CA ILE A 245 7.50 11.74 -2.71
C ILE A 245 6.59 10.52 -2.60
N HIS A 246 6.87 9.67 -1.60
CA HIS A 246 6.12 8.45 -1.38
C HIS A 246 4.97 8.64 -0.39
N SER A 247 3.74 8.32 -0.81
CA SER A 247 2.60 8.20 0.11
C SER A 247 2.59 6.85 0.85
N ARG A 248 3.38 5.88 0.39
CA ARG A 248 3.42 4.51 0.88
C ARG A 248 3.60 4.39 2.41
N PRO A 249 4.49 5.14 3.08
CA PRO A 249 4.62 5.04 4.54
C PRO A 249 3.29 5.30 5.27
N TRP A 250 2.51 6.23 4.79
CA TRP A 250 1.20 6.59 5.37
C TRP A 250 0.16 5.52 5.08
N HIS A 251 0.04 5.12 3.81
CA HIS A 251 -0.92 4.10 3.38
C HIS A 251 -0.69 2.76 4.10
N ASP A 252 0.56 2.26 4.12
CA ASP A 252 0.91 0.98 4.74
C ASP A 252 0.91 1.05 6.28
N ALA A 253 0.88 2.25 6.87
CA ALA A 253 0.57 2.47 8.28
C ALA A 253 -0.93 2.56 8.59
N GLY A 254 -1.81 2.45 7.59
CA GLY A 254 -3.26 2.48 7.75
C GLY A 254 -3.88 3.87 7.81
N ALA A 255 -3.18 4.91 7.38
CA ALA A 255 -3.73 6.25 7.24
C ALA A 255 -4.96 6.28 6.33
N SER A 256 -5.84 7.27 6.52
CA SER A 256 -6.95 7.57 5.61
C SER A 256 -6.43 8.25 4.33
N ALA A 257 -7.27 8.28 3.28
CA ALA A 257 -6.93 8.97 2.03
C ALA A 257 -6.68 10.49 2.25
N VAL A 258 -7.38 11.10 3.19
CA VAL A 258 -7.18 12.52 3.57
C VAL A 258 -5.80 12.74 4.19
N GLU A 259 -5.39 11.87 5.13
CA GLU A 259 -4.08 11.93 5.78
C GLU A 259 -2.95 11.69 4.78
N GLU A 260 -3.12 10.69 3.91
CA GLU A 260 -2.16 10.36 2.86
C GLU A 260 -1.91 11.55 1.91
N LEU A 261 -2.98 12.20 1.44
CA LEU A 261 -2.91 13.40 0.60
C LEU A 261 -2.24 14.58 1.32
N ALA A 262 -2.65 14.87 2.54
CA ALA A 262 -2.15 16.01 3.31
C ALA A 262 -0.66 15.90 3.63
N PHE A 263 -0.21 14.71 4.04
CA PHE A 263 1.20 14.48 4.38
C PHE A 263 2.09 14.45 3.14
N THR A 264 1.58 13.95 2.01
CA THR A 264 2.27 14.04 0.72
C THR A 264 2.48 15.50 0.28
N LEU A 265 1.45 16.35 0.42
CA LEU A 265 1.56 17.78 0.09
C LEU A 265 2.48 18.53 1.03
N ALA A 266 2.41 18.25 2.35
CA ALA A 266 3.30 18.88 3.33
C ALA A 266 4.77 18.50 3.08
N THR A 267 5.03 17.24 2.70
CA THR A 267 6.37 16.81 2.27
C THR A 267 6.82 17.57 1.01
N ALA A 268 5.93 17.73 0.03
CA ALA A 268 6.22 18.48 -1.19
C ALA A 268 6.59 19.93 -0.88
N LEU A 269 5.79 20.62 -0.07
CA LEU A 269 6.05 22.01 0.28
C LEU A 269 7.38 22.18 1.05
N GLU A 270 7.72 21.24 1.92
CA GLU A 270 9.03 21.24 2.59
C GLU A 270 10.17 21.17 1.56
N TYR A 271 10.07 20.26 0.59
CA TYR A 271 11.10 20.13 -0.45
C TYR A 271 11.16 21.37 -1.37
N PHE A 272 10.04 21.95 -1.75
CA PHE A 272 10.05 23.21 -2.47
C PHE A 272 10.80 24.30 -1.70
N ARG A 273 10.48 24.50 -0.42
CA ARG A 273 11.15 25.51 0.42
C ARG A 273 12.64 25.27 0.54
N GLU A 274 13.04 24.03 0.78
CA GLU A 274 14.44 23.69 0.95
C GLU A 274 15.26 23.79 -0.35
N MET A 275 14.66 23.42 -1.48
CA MET A 275 15.29 23.57 -2.78
C MET A 275 15.37 25.06 -3.23
N ASN A 276 14.30 25.84 -3.01
CA ASN A 276 14.29 27.25 -3.32
C ASN A 276 15.32 28.02 -2.47
N ARG A 277 15.49 27.69 -1.18
CA ARG A 277 16.56 28.29 -0.32
C ARG A 277 17.96 28.01 -0.86
N ARG A 278 18.13 26.93 -1.64
CA ARG A 278 19.38 26.52 -2.27
C ARG A 278 19.49 27.01 -3.73
N GLY A 279 18.61 27.91 -4.15
CA GLY A 279 18.67 28.57 -5.44
C GLY A 279 18.03 27.82 -6.61
N LEU A 280 17.29 26.73 -6.37
CA LEU A 280 16.52 26.06 -7.41
C LEU A 280 15.14 26.72 -7.54
N GLU A 281 14.73 27.05 -8.77
CA GLU A 281 13.42 27.65 -9.05
C GLU A 281 12.27 26.64 -8.87
N THR A 282 11.09 27.12 -8.50
CA THR A 282 9.88 26.31 -8.31
C THR A 282 9.59 25.43 -9.51
N ASP A 283 9.66 25.96 -10.72
CA ASP A 283 9.41 25.20 -11.95
C ASP A 283 10.40 24.05 -12.14
N THR A 284 11.66 24.27 -11.81
CA THR A 284 12.72 23.25 -11.85
C THR A 284 12.44 22.13 -10.84
N VAL A 285 12.12 22.48 -9.60
CA VAL A 285 11.80 21.50 -8.54
C VAL A 285 10.56 20.69 -8.93
N ALA A 286 9.52 21.33 -9.42
CA ALA A 286 8.30 20.68 -9.87
C ALA A 286 8.55 19.69 -11.03
N ALA A 287 9.32 20.11 -12.05
CA ALA A 287 9.66 19.26 -13.18
C ALA A 287 10.48 18.02 -12.77
N GLN A 288 11.31 18.15 -11.74
CA GLN A 288 12.13 17.09 -11.18
C GLN A 288 11.41 16.25 -10.11
N THR A 289 10.12 16.53 -9.85
CA THR A 289 9.33 15.83 -8.81
C THR A 289 8.32 14.87 -9.43
N ARG A 290 8.21 13.69 -8.80
CA ARG A 290 7.19 12.66 -9.05
C ARG A 290 6.52 12.30 -7.73
N LEU A 291 5.24 11.94 -7.78
CA LEU A 291 4.52 11.41 -6.62
C LEU A 291 4.32 9.90 -6.78
N ALA A 292 4.76 9.13 -5.80
CA ALA A 292 4.56 7.68 -5.74
C ALA A 292 3.43 7.37 -4.75
N VAL A 293 2.31 6.87 -5.26
CA VAL A 293 1.05 6.74 -4.52
C VAL A 293 0.61 5.30 -4.42
N SER A 294 0.26 4.85 -3.21
CA SER A 294 -0.36 3.54 -3.01
C SER A 294 -1.86 3.58 -3.33
N VAL A 295 -2.39 2.48 -3.87
CA VAL A 295 -3.83 2.28 -4.08
C VAL A 295 -4.29 0.99 -3.41
N GLY A 296 -5.33 1.09 -2.61
CA GLY A 296 -5.90 0.01 -1.82
C GLY A 296 -7.27 -0.47 -2.33
N SER A 297 -8.04 -1.09 -1.44
CA SER A 297 -9.29 -1.77 -1.79
C SER A 297 -10.50 -0.85 -1.99
N GLN A 298 -10.42 0.42 -1.60
CA GLN A 298 -11.56 1.36 -1.67
C GLN A 298 -11.67 1.98 -3.07
N PHE A 299 -12.16 1.22 -4.03
CA PHE A 299 -12.09 1.48 -5.47
C PHE A 299 -12.37 2.94 -5.88
N PHE A 300 -13.52 3.48 -5.54
CA PHE A 300 -13.87 4.86 -5.91
C PHE A 300 -13.11 5.91 -5.09
N MET A 301 -12.77 5.60 -3.83
CA MET A 301 -11.94 6.45 -2.99
C MET A 301 -10.54 6.61 -3.59
N GLU A 302 -9.95 5.53 -4.09
CA GLU A 302 -8.63 5.55 -4.73
C GLU A 302 -8.64 6.34 -6.04
N ILE A 303 -9.67 6.20 -6.87
CA ILE A 303 -9.85 7.03 -8.07
C ILE A 303 -9.93 8.52 -7.69
N ALA A 304 -10.78 8.84 -6.73
CA ALA A 304 -10.97 10.22 -6.27
C ALA A 304 -9.70 10.78 -5.62
N LYS A 305 -8.93 9.97 -4.87
CA LYS A 305 -7.65 10.34 -4.27
C LYS A 305 -6.62 10.77 -5.32
N LEU A 306 -6.46 10.00 -6.38
CA LEU A 306 -5.53 10.34 -7.47
C LEU A 306 -5.95 11.61 -8.23
N ARG A 307 -7.25 11.81 -8.43
CA ARG A 307 -7.81 13.02 -9.03
C ARG A 307 -7.61 14.24 -8.12
N ALA A 308 -7.92 14.11 -6.84
CA ALA A 308 -7.73 15.15 -5.83
C ALA A 308 -6.24 15.52 -5.69
N LEU A 309 -5.34 14.56 -5.73
CA LEU A 309 -3.90 14.80 -5.62
C LEU A 309 -3.37 15.71 -6.73
N ARG A 310 -3.77 15.49 -7.98
CA ARG A 310 -3.37 16.38 -9.10
C ARG A 310 -3.91 17.79 -8.92
N MET A 311 -5.17 17.92 -8.49
CA MET A 311 -5.78 19.22 -8.23
C MET A 311 -5.07 19.97 -7.09
N LEU A 312 -4.75 19.28 -6.03
CA LEU A 312 -4.05 19.81 -4.87
C LEU A 312 -2.60 20.19 -5.20
N TRP A 313 -1.89 19.36 -5.99
CA TRP A 313 -0.56 19.69 -6.50
C TRP A 313 -0.58 20.95 -7.35
N SER A 314 -1.51 21.03 -8.30
CA SER A 314 -1.66 22.23 -9.15
C SER A 314 -1.85 23.49 -8.30
N ARG A 315 -2.71 23.42 -7.27
CA ARG A 315 -2.94 24.53 -6.35
C ARG A 315 -1.72 24.87 -5.50
N LEU A 316 -1.00 23.86 -5.03
CA LEU A 316 0.24 24.06 -4.26
C LEU A 316 1.28 24.79 -5.11
N VAL A 317 1.56 24.32 -6.32
CA VAL A 317 2.58 24.91 -7.22
C VAL A 317 2.16 26.30 -7.67
N GLU A 318 0.88 26.53 -7.97
CA GLU A 318 0.34 27.85 -8.25
C GLU A 318 0.60 28.84 -7.09
N SER A 319 0.41 28.40 -5.85
CA SER A 319 0.64 29.22 -4.65
C SER A 319 2.11 29.54 -4.38
N LEU A 320 3.03 28.86 -5.08
CA LEU A 320 4.48 29.10 -5.07
C LEU A 320 4.95 29.82 -6.35
N ASP A 321 4.04 30.49 -7.05
CA ASP A 321 4.27 31.21 -8.31
C ASP A 321 4.81 30.33 -9.44
N GLY A 322 4.57 29.01 -9.38
CA GLY A 322 4.97 28.07 -10.41
C GLY A 322 4.12 28.17 -11.68
N GLY A 323 4.77 28.05 -12.83
CA GLY A 323 4.13 28.12 -14.15
C GLY A 323 3.15 26.95 -14.39
N VAL A 324 2.26 27.09 -15.38
CA VAL A 324 1.24 26.08 -15.73
C VAL A 324 1.87 24.70 -16.06
N ALA A 325 3.07 24.68 -16.63
CA ALA A 325 3.79 23.43 -16.90
C ALA A 325 4.22 22.70 -15.61
N ALA A 326 4.66 23.45 -14.61
CA ALA A 326 5.08 22.98 -13.30
C ALA A 326 3.89 22.44 -12.44
N GLN A 327 2.69 22.96 -12.69
CA GLN A 327 1.46 22.51 -12.02
C GLN A 327 1.04 21.09 -12.43
N LYS A 328 1.67 20.50 -13.45
CA LYS A 328 1.50 19.09 -13.82
C LYS A 328 2.39 18.21 -12.95
N VAL A 329 1.89 17.06 -12.52
CA VAL A 329 2.69 16.10 -11.78
C VAL A 329 2.53 14.70 -12.38
N ALA A 330 3.62 13.96 -12.43
CA ALA A 330 3.61 12.55 -12.81
C ALA A 330 3.29 11.67 -11.59
N LEU A 331 2.34 10.74 -11.76
CA LEU A 331 1.94 9.80 -10.73
C LEU A 331 2.48 8.39 -11.02
N HIS A 332 3.35 7.90 -10.13
CA HIS A 332 3.70 6.49 -10.07
C HIS A 332 2.78 5.81 -9.07
N VAL A 333 1.95 4.87 -9.52
CA VAL A 333 0.96 4.20 -8.67
C VAL A 333 1.40 2.78 -8.36
N ARG A 334 1.23 2.34 -7.11
CA ARG A 334 1.51 0.98 -6.65
C ARG A 334 0.30 0.40 -5.92
N THR A 335 0.00 -0.88 -6.16
CA THR A 335 -0.97 -1.60 -5.33
C THR A 335 -0.46 -1.73 -3.89
N ALA A 336 -1.35 -1.49 -2.92
CA ALA A 336 -1.00 -1.35 -1.51
C ALA A 336 -0.64 -2.68 -0.83
N LEU A 337 0.09 -2.61 0.30
CA LEU A 337 0.34 -3.76 1.18
C LEU A 337 -0.66 -3.88 2.33
N TRP A 338 -1.28 -2.79 2.75
CA TRP A 338 -2.20 -2.72 3.88
C TRP A 338 -3.27 -3.83 3.88
N ASN A 339 -3.87 -4.10 2.74
CA ASN A 339 -4.96 -5.07 2.56
C ASN A 339 -4.54 -6.42 1.99
N LYS A 340 -3.23 -6.67 1.84
CA LYS A 340 -2.71 -7.96 1.39
C LYS A 340 -2.65 -8.96 2.54
N THR A 341 -2.74 -10.24 2.19
CA THR A 341 -2.86 -11.32 3.16
C THR A 341 -1.76 -12.36 2.98
N VAL A 342 -1.32 -12.96 4.08
CA VAL A 342 -0.47 -14.15 4.10
C VAL A 342 -1.35 -15.40 3.97
N CYS A 343 -2.54 -15.37 4.60
CA CYS A 343 -3.52 -16.43 4.45
C CYS A 343 -4.24 -16.30 3.09
N ASP A 344 -4.42 -17.44 2.42
CA ASP A 344 -5.06 -17.55 1.11
C ASP A 344 -4.49 -16.52 0.10
N PRO A 345 -3.17 -16.53 -0.15
CA PRO A 345 -2.46 -15.46 -0.84
C PRO A 345 -2.87 -15.33 -2.31
N TYR A 346 -3.45 -16.35 -2.93
CA TYR A 346 -3.97 -16.26 -4.30
C TYR A 346 -5.12 -15.25 -4.42
N ASN A 347 -5.85 -14.96 -3.35
CA ASN A 347 -6.85 -13.88 -3.34
C ASN A 347 -6.21 -12.50 -3.50
N ASN A 348 -4.92 -12.34 -3.21
CA ASN A 348 -4.22 -11.08 -3.47
C ASN A 348 -4.17 -10.74 -4.96
N LEU A 349 -4.17 -11.74 -5.86
CA LEU A 349 -4.24 -11.51 -7.30
C LEU A 349 -5.52 -10.77 -7.70
N LEU A 350 -6.66 -11.17 -7.11
CA LEU A 350 -7.94 -10.52 -7.34
C LEU A 350 -7.94 -9.08 -6.78
N ARG A 351 -7.36 -8.88 -5.60
CA ARG A 351 -7.23 -7.56 -4.96
C ARG A 351 -6.38 -6.61 -5.81
N THR A 352 -5.17 -7.06 -6.20
CA THR A 352 -4.26 -6.24 -7.01
C THR A 352 -4.83 -5.91 -8.38
N THR A 353 -5.68 -6.78 -8.97
CA THR A 353 -6.36 -6.49 -10.23
C THR A 353 -7.32 -5.31 -10.10
N VAL A 354 -8.16 -5.30 -9.05
CA VAL A 354 -9.12 -4.21 -8.82
C VAL A 354 -8.40 -2.90 -8.45
N GLU A 355 -7.33 -2.98 -7.66
CA GLU A 355 -6.48 -1.84 -7.32
C GLU A 355 -5.79 -1.25 -8.56
N ALA A 356 -5.22 -2.11 -9.41
CA ALA A 356 -4.64 -1.70 -10.69
C ALA A 356 -5.67 -0.98 -11.56
N PHE A 357 -6.89 -1.50 -11.61
CA PHE A 357 -7.99 -0.88 -12.33
C PHE A 357 -8.33 0.51 -11.75
N ALA A 358 -8.43 0.65 -10.43
CA ALA A 358 -8.63 1.96 -9.79
C ALA A 358 -7.50 2.94 -10.12
N GLY A 359 -6.24 2.48 -10.06
CA GLY A 359 -5.06 3.28 -10.40
C GLY A 359 -5.09 3.81 -11.84
N VAL A 360 -5.48 2.95 -12.79
CA VAL A 360 -5.62 3.33 -14.21
C VAL A 360 -6.75 4.34 -14.41
N LEU A 361 -7.93 4.10 -13.84
CA LEU A 361 -9.05 5.05 -13.93
C LEU A 361 -8.74 6.37 -13.22
N GLY A 362 -7.94 6.32 -12.17
CA GLY A 362 -7.43 7.50 -11.48
C GLY A 362 -6.34 8.27 -12.26
N GLY A 363 -5.85 7.73 -13.37
CA GLY A 363 -4.91 8.40 -14.28
C GLY A 363 -3.43 8.25 -13.89
N ALA A 364 -2.99 7.06 -13.50
CA ALA A 364 -1.58 6.74 -13.25
C ALA A 364 -0.71 6.94 -14.50
N ASP A 365 0.45 7.58 -14.39
CA ASP A 365 1.42 7.68 -15.51
C ASP A 365 2.31 6.44 -15.60
N SER A 366 2.53 5.77 -14.48
CA SER A 366 3.17 4.46 -14.40
C SER A 366 2.52 3.64 -13.28
N LEU A 367 2.45 2.33 -13.45
CA LEU A 367 1.78 1.44 -12.51
C LEU A 367 2.66 0.25 -12.14
N GLN A 368 2.78 0.01 -10.83
CA GLN A 368 3.39 -1.16 -10.23
C GLN A 368 2.29 -2.04 -9.61
N VAL A 369 2.11 -3.22 -10.14
CA VAL A 369 1.25 -4.24 -9.52
C VAL A 369 2.12 -5.17 -8.69
N GLY A 370 1.82 -5.28 -7.39
CA GLY A 370 2.49 -6.18 -6.48
C GLY A 370 2.21 -7.66 -6.82
N ALA A 371 3.19 -8.52 -6.62
CA ALA A 371 3.00 -9.94 -6.76
C ALA A 371 2.04 -10.47 -5.69
N PHE A 372 1.21 -11.47 -6.03
CA PHE A 372 0.21 -12.00 -5.08
C PHE A 372 0.83 -12.60 -3.81
N ASP A 373 2.08 -13.03 -3.89
CA ASP A 373 2.84 -13.68 -2.82
C ASP A 373 3.88 -12.76 -2.14
N GLU A 374 3.94 -11.47 -2.48
CA GLU A 374 4.93 -10.51 -1.97
C GLU A 374 4.92 -10.34 -0.44
N THR A 375 3.81 -10.70 0.24
CA THR A 375 3.70 -10.68 1.70
C THR A 375 4.22 -11.96 2.35
N VAL A 376 4.54 -12.99 1.57
CA VAL A 376 4.93 -14.32 2.03
C VAL A 376 6.39 -14.62 1.67
N ARG A 377 6.80 -14.29 0.44
CA ARG A 377 8.12 -14.62 -0.12
C ARG A 377 8.54 -13.64 -1.20
N PRO A 378 9.82 -13.56 -1.56
CA PRO A 378 10.26 -12.87 -2.77
C PRO A 378 9.53 -13.42 -4.00
N ALA A 379 9.10 -12.53 -4.89
CA ALA A 379 8.36 -12.90 -6.08
C ALA A 379 9.23 -13.72 -7.04
N ASP A 380 8.69 -14.83 -7.54
CA ASP A 380 9.29 -15.67 -8.57
C ASP A 380 8.82 -15.28 -9.99
N ASP A 381 9.36 -15.93 -11.02
CA ASP A 381 8.97 -15.69 -12.42
C ASP A 381 7.46 -15.87 -12.68
N PHE A 382 6.80 -16.76 -11.94
CA PHE A 382 5.37 -17.00 -12.08
C PHE A 382 4.56 -15.84 -11.53
N SER A 383 4.84 -15.41 -10.30
CA SER A 383 4.13 -14.31 -9.65
C SER A 383 4.43 -12.96 -10.32
N LEU A 384 5.68 -12.72 -10.73
CA LEU A 384 6.05 -11.55 -11.54
C LEU A 384 5.31 -11.50 -12.88
N ARG A 385 5.18 -12.66 -13.57
CA ARG A 385 4.41 -12.76 -14.82
C ARG A 385 2.95 -12.39 -14.63
N LEU A 386 2.30 -12.88 -13.57
CA LEU A 386 0.89 -12.59 -13.31
C LEU A 386 0.69 -11.10 -13.01
N ALA A 387 1.54 -10.51 -12.17
CA ALA A 387 1.48 -9.08 -11.83
C ALA A 387 1.63 -8.18 -13.07
N ARG A 388 2.58 -8.49 -13.96
CA ARG A 388 2.74 -7.78 -15.24
C ARG A 388 1.56 -7.99 -16.17
N ASN A 389 1.10 -9.24 -16.32
CA ASN A 389 0.00 -9.55 -17.22
C ASN A 389 -1.31 -8.89 -16.81
N THR A 390 -1.55 -8.67 -15.51
CA THR A 390 -2.68 -7.86 -15.03
C THR A 390 -2.71 -6.50 -15.73
N GLN A 391 -1.59 -5.81 -15.80
CA GLN A 391 -1.52 -4.50 -16.47
C GLN A 391 -1.69 -4.60 -18.00
N LEU A 392 -1.09 -5.62 -18.63
CA LEU A 392 -1.20 -5.83 -20.06
C LEU A 392 -2.64 -6.17 -20.48
N ILE A 393 -3.37 -6.96 -19.68
CA ILE A 393 -4.79 -7.24 -19.89
C ILE A 393 -5.60 -5.94 -19.82
N LEU A 394 -5.39 -5.12 -18.80
CA LEU A 394 -6.06 -3.83 -18.66
C LEU A 394 -5.79 -2.89 -19.85
N GLN A 395 -4.57 -2.90 -20.41
CA GLN A 395 -4.20 -2.08 -21.57
C GLN A 395 -4.74 -2.64 -22.90
N LYS A 396 -4.64 -3.96 -23.10
CA LYS A 396 -4.80 -4.58 -24.44
C LYS A 396 -6.14 -5.26 -24.65
N GLU A 397 -6.70 -5.86 -23.60
CA GLU A 397 -7.96 -6.60 -23.69
C GLU A 397 -9.13 -5.76 -23.17
N CYS A 398 -8.94 -5.04 -22.03
CA CYS A 398 -9.99 -4.20 -21.44
C CYS A 398 -10.11 -2.82 -22.11
N GLN A 399 -9.20 -2.45 -23.01
CA GLN A 399 -9.22 -1.19 -23.78
C GLN A 399 -9.34 0.07 -22.93
N LEU A 400 -8.74 0.06 -21.74
CA LEU A 400 -8.82 1.19 -20.79
C LEU A 400 -8.01 2.41 -21.26
N THR A 401 -7.35 2.30 -22.40
CA THR A 401 -6.60 3.39 -23.04
C THR A 401 -7.44 4.23 -24.02
N ASP A 402 -8.69 3.84 -24.29
CA ASP A 402 -9.47 4.42 -25.38
C ASP A 402 -10.17 5.73 -25.03
N VAL A 403 -10.47 5.96 -23.76
CA VAL A 403 -11.15 7.16 -23.27
C VAL A 403 -10.28 7.87 -22.21
N VAL A 404 -10.22 9.19 -22.30
CA VAL A 404 -9.50 10.03 -21.31
C VAL A 404 -10.44 10.27 -20.12
N ASP A 405 -9.94 10.00 -18.90
CA ASP A 405 -10.66 10.21 -17.65
C ASP A 405 -12.10 9.63 -17.66
N PRO A 406 -12.25 8.31 -17.85
CA PRO A 406 -13.58 7.71 -17.96
C PRO A 406 -14.40 7.80 -16.67
N ALA A 407 -13.78 8.08 -15.53
CA ALA A 407 -14.45 8.35 -14.25
C ALA A 407 -14.99 9.79 -14.14
N GLY A 408 -14.52 10.69 -15.01
CA GLY A 408 -14.93 12.09 -15.05
C GLY A 408 -16.39 12.26 -15.46
N GLY A 409 -17.11 13.18 -14.80
CA GLY A 409 -18.54 13.40 -15.00
C GLY A 409 -19.43 12.49 -14.17
N SER A 410 -18.89 11.51 -13.45
CA SER A 410 -19.64 10.79 -12.42
C SER A 410 -19.91 11.71 -11.23
N TRP A 411 -21.16 12.01 -10.96
CA TRP A 411 -21.55 12.88 -9.84
C TRP A 411 -20.97 12.41 -8.50
N TYR A 412 -20.90 11.09 -8.30
CA TYR A 412 -20.29 10.51 -7.10
C TYR A 412 -18.78 10.77 -7.05
N VAL A 413 -18.04 10.45 -8.12
CA VAL A 413 -16.59 10.61 -8.16
C VAL A 413 -16.19 12.07 -8.06
N GLU A 414 -16.88 12.98 -8.74
CA GLU A 414 -16.60 14.42 -8.68
C GLU A 414 -16.84 14.99 -7.28
N SER A 415 -17.96 14.64 -6.63
CA SER A 415 -18.26 15.04 -5.25
C SER A 415 -17.21 14.51 -4.28
N LEU A 416 -16.85 13.23 -4.40
CA LEU A 416 -15.84 12.59 -3.54
C LEU A 416 -14.46 13.21 -3.74
N THR A 417 -14.08 13.52 -4.99
CA THR A 417 -12.83 14.22 -5.31
C THR A 417 -12.76 15.58 -4.63
N ALA A 418 -13.83 16.37 -4.69
CA ALA A 418 -13.90 17.69 -4.07
C ALA A 418 -13.79 17.60 -2.53
N GLU A 419 -14.57 16.70 -1.90
CA GLU A 419 -14.54 16.53 -0.46
C GLU A 419 -13.19 16.06 0.07
N LEU A 420 -12.54 15.13 -0.64
CA LEU A 420 -11.19 14.70 -0.30
C LEU A 420 -10.19 15.84 -0.39
N ALA A 421 -10.23 16.61 -1.49
CA ALA A 421 -9.33 17.73 -1.68
C ALA A 421 -9.49 18.80 -0.60
N GLU A 422 -10.74 19.16 -0.26
CA GLU A 422 -11.01 20.15 0.79
C GLU A 422 -10.47 19.71 2.16
N ARG A 423 -10.76 18.46 2.55
CA ARG A 423 -10.31 17.92 3.84
C ARG A 423 -8.81 17.77 3.92
N ALA A 424 -8.19 17.27 2.86
CA ALA A 424 -6.74 17.14 2.78
C ALA A 424 -6.04 18.49 2.83
N TRP A 425 -6.59 19.52 2.17
CA TRP A 425 -6.05 20.87 2.23
C TRP A 425 -6.13 21.47 3.64
N LYS A 426 -7.23 21.26 4.34
CA LYS A 426 -7.37 21.68 5.76
C LYS A 426 -6.32 21.00 6.66
N LEU A 427 -6.16 19.69 6.55
CA LEU A 427 -5.18 18.96 7.32
C LEU A 427 -3.74 19.36 6.96
N PHE A 428 -3.46 19.57 5.68
CA PHE A 428 -2.18 20.11 5.21
C PHE A 428 -1.86 21.45 5.89
N GLN A 429 -2.83 22.37 5.98
CA GLN A 429 -2.65 23.64 6.68
C GLN A 429 -2.40 23.47 8.19
N GLU A 430 -2.93 22.43 8.81
CA GLU A 430 -2.63 22.11 10.21
C GLU A 430 -1.17 21.65 10.38
N VAL A 431 -0.65 20.82 9.46
CA VAL A 431 0.77 20.44 9.44
C VAL A 431 1.67 21.67 9.29
N GLU A 432 1.28 22.59 8.42
CA GLU A 432 2.03 23.85 8.21
C GLU A 432 2.09 24.74 9.46
N LYS A 433 1.01 24.82 10.23
CA LYS A 433 0.98 25.55 11.51
C LYS A 433 1.94 24.96 12.55
N LEU A 434 2.30 23.67 12.43
CA LEU A 434 3.29 23.02 13.29
C LEU A 434 4.75 23.33 12.87
N GLY A 435 4.94 24.09 11.80
CA GLY A 435 6.26 24.43 11.26
C GLY A 435 6.70 23.57 10.07
N GLY A 436 5.75 22.93 9.37
CA GLY A 436 5.98 22.07 8.21
C GLY A 436 6.17 20.61 8.55
N MET A 437 6.42 19.79 7.51
CA MET A 437 6.43 18.34 7.64
C MET A 437 7.57 17.81 8.53
N ALA A 438 8.77 18.36 8.43
CA ALA A 438 9.90 17.95 9.25
C ALA A 438 9.62 18.18 10.75
N ALA A 439 9.07 19.35 11.11
CA ALA A 439 8.69 19.66 12.48
C ALA A 439 7.55 18.76 12.99
N ALA A 440 6.54 18.53 12.17
CA ALA A 440 5.42 17.65 12.49
C ALA A 440 5.86 16.20 12.72
N LEU A 441 6.82 15.69 11.93
CA LEU A 441 7.42 14.36 12.11
C LEU A 441 8.16 14.24 13.44
N ARG A 442 8.96 15.25 13.82
CA ARG A 442 9.65 15.30 15.12
C ARG A 442 8.67 15.32 16.29
N ALA A 443 7.54 16.02 16.12
CA ALA A 443 6.47 16.07 17.13
C ALA A 443 5.63 14.78 17.18
N GLY A 444 5.79 13.87 16.22
CA GLY A 444 5.02 12.63 16.11
C GLY A 444 3.57 12.83 15.70
N PHE A 445 3.21 13.99 15.13
CA PHE A 445 1.83 14.31 14.76
C PHE A 445 1.28 13.40 13.66
N PRO A 446 1.93 13.24 12.48
CA PRO A 446 1.44 12.35 11.43
C PRO A 446 1.41 10.89 11.87
N GLN A 447 2.40 10.45 12.66
CA GLN A 447 2.46 9.08 13.17
C GLN A 447 1.26 8.75 14.07
N LYS A 448 0.88 9.67 14.97
CA LYS A 448 -0.28 9.50 15.86
C LYS A 448 -1.59 9.46 15.07
N MET A 449 -1.75 10.30 14.06
CA MET A 449 -2.94 10.30 13.22
C MET A 449 -3.09 8.99 12.45
N ALA A 450 -2.05 8.56 11.74
CA ALA A 450 -2.06 7.30 11.01
C ALA A 450 -2.35 6.10 11.93
N ALA A 451 -1.74 6.07 13.13
CA ALA A 451 -1.99 5.02 14.11
C ALA A 451 -3.45 5.00 14.61
N ALA A 452 -4.07 6.17 14.82
CA ALA A 452 -5.47 6.26 15.21
C ALA A 452 -6.41 5.74 14.11
N SER A 453 -6.17 6.15 12.86
CA SER A 453 -6.92 5.65 11.68
C SER A 453 -6.75 4.14 11.50
N ALA A 454 -5.53 3.63 11.64
CA ALA A 454 -5.24 2.20 11.57
C ALA A 454 -6.00 1.41 12.64
N LEU A 455 -6.00 1.90 13.88
CA LEU A 455 -6.68 1.24 15.00
C LEU A 455 -8.19 1.09 14.73
N GLU A 456 -8.85 2.12 14.21
CA GLU A 456 -10.28 2.05 13.89
C GLU A 456 -10.57 1.09 12.74
N LYS A 457 -9.73 1.08 11.69
CA LYS A 457 -9.84 0.12 10.58
C LYS A 457 -9.61 -1.32 11.07
N ILE A 458 -8.61 -1.57 11.89
CA ILE A 458 -8.33 -2.89 12.48
C ILE A 458 -9.47 -3.35 13.38
N LYS A 459 -10.04 -2.47 14.22
CA LYS A 459 -11.23 -2.79 15.02
C LYS A 459 -12.42 -3.20 14.15
N ALA A 460 -12.62 -2.54 13.01
CA ALA A 460 -13.68 -2.91 12.07
C ALA A 460 -13.47 -4.31 11.48
N VAL A 461 -12.23 -4.66 11.13
CA VAL A 461 -11.84 -6.00 10.67
C VAL A 461 -12.02 -7.03 11.79
N ASN A 462 -11.55 -6.75 12.99
CA ASN A 462 -11.64 -7.66 14.14
C ASN A 462 -13.09 -7.99 14.52
N ARG A 463 -13.97 -7.01 14.39
CA ARG A 463 -15.42 -7.17 14.62
C ARG A 463 -16.17 -7.71 13.40
N ARG A 464 -15.46 -8.06 12.33
CA ARG A 464 -16.03 -8.58 11.09
C ARG A 464 -17.05 -7.60 10.43
N ARG A 465 -16.98 -6.31 10.77
CA ARG A 465 -17.73 -5.26 10.09
C ARG A 465 -17.15 -5.04 8.69
N ASP A 466 -15.82 -4.97 8.62
CA ASP A 466 -15.09 -4.92 7.36
C ASP A 466 -14.55 -6.33 7.07
N SER A 467 -14.83 -6.82 5.86
CA SER A 467 -14.49 -8.19 5.46
C SER A 467 -13.16 -8.23 4.72
N ILE A 468 -12.28 -9.13 5.15
CA ILE A 468 -11.11 -9.58 4.38
C ILE A 468 -11.33 -11.03 4.04
N VAL A 469 -11.71 -11.31 2.79
CA VAL A 469 -12.02 -12.65 2.28
C VAL A 469 -10.79 -13.55 2.45
N GLY A 470 -11.03 -14.78 2.94
CA GLY A 470 -9.97 -15.73 3.27
C GLY A 470 -9.34 -15.51 4.66
N VAL A 471 -9.59 -14.36 5.33
CA VAL A 471 -9.01 -14.02 6.63
C VAL A 471 -10.08 -14.02 7.73
N ASN A 472 -10.83 -12.92 7.88
CA ASN A 472 -11.85 -12.80 8.93
C ASN A 472 -13.24 -13.29 8.50
N GLN A 473 -13.41 -13.55 7.20
CA GLN A 473 -14.58 -14.22 6.63
C GLN A 473 -14.14 -15.17 5.53
N TYR A 474 -14.94 -16.22 5.30
CA TYR A 474 -14.69 -17.23 4.26
C TYR A 474 -13.30 -17.87 4.35
N ALA A 475 -12.81 -18.11 5.57
CA ALA A 475 -11.52 -18.72 5.80
C ALA A 475 -11.45 -20.13 5.19
N ASN A 476 -10.34 -20.44 4.49
CA ASN A 476 -10.11 -21.77 3.91
C ASN A 476 -9.40 -22.68 4.94
N PRO A 477 -10.08 -23.66 5.54
CA PRO A 477 -9.48 -24.54 6.52
C PRO A 477 -8.49 -25.57 5.93
N LYS A 478 -8.49 -25.73 4.60
CA LYS A 478 -7.62 -26.63 3.84
C LYS A 478 -6.47 -25.92 3.14
N GLU A 479 -6.25 -24.66 3.47
CA GLU A 479 -5.17 -23.88 2.90
C GLU A 479 -3.82 -24.56 3.13
N LYS A 480 -2.99 -24.59 2.08
CA LYS A 480 -1.58 -24.97 2.16
C LYS A 480 -0.74 -23.70 2.11
N PRO A 481 0.10 -23.43 3.13
CA PRO A 481 1.03 -22.30 3.09
C PRO A 481 1.94 -22.38 1.87
N LEU A 482 2.30 -21.23 1.31
CA LEU A 482 3.33 -21.15 0.27
C LEU A 482 4.69 -21.47 0.88
N GLU A 483 5.51 -22.20 0.14
CA GLU A 483 6.90 -22.46 0.51
C GLU A 483 7.70 -21.16 0.43
N VAL A 484 8.49 -20.90 1.46
CA VAL A 484 9.42 -19.77 1.52
C VAL A 484 10.82 -20.32 1.30
N PRO A 485 11.50 -19.93 0.20
CA PRO A 485 12.88 -20.37 -0.05
C PRO A 485 13.80 -19.93 1.11
N ALA A 486 14.66 -20.83 1.55
CA ALA A 486 15.70 -20.48 2.51
C ALA A 486 16.79 -19.67 1.81
N THR A 487 17.12 -18.50 2.33
CA THR A 487 18.22 -17.66 1.86
C THR A 487 19.27 -17.54 2.96
N ASP A 488 20.53 -17.76 2.61
CA ASP A 488 21.65 -17.53 3.51
C ASP A 488 22.26 -16.14 3.24
N ALA A 489 21.60 -15.12 3.82
CA ALA A 489 22.04 -13.73 3.70
C ALA A 489 23.46 -13.52 4.29
N GLY A 490 23.83 -14.28 5.33
CA GLY A 490 25.14 -14.16 5.96
C GLY A 490 26.28 -14.64 5.05
N GLN A 491 26.09 -15.76 4.36
CA GLN A 491 27.06 -16.25 3.39
C GLN A 491 27.16 -15.31 2.19
N TYR A 492 26.03 -14.79 1.72
CA TYR A 492 25.99 -13.83 0.63
C TYR A 492 26.77 -12.55 1.00
N GLN A 493 26.53 -11.98 2.18
CA GLN A 493 27.25 -10.80 2.65
C GLN A 493 28.76 -11.01 2.72
N LYS A 494 29.22 -12.14 3.26
CA LYS A 494 30.67 -12.48 3.32
C LYS A 494 31.28 -12.51 1.93
N ARG A 495 30.64 -13.16 0.97
CA ARG A 495 31.10 -13.22 -0.42
C ARG A 495 31.18 -11.82 -1.05
N ARG A 496 30.15 -10.99 -0.83
CA ARG A 496 30.13 -9.62 -1.34
C ARG A 496 31.23 -8.74 -0.73
N ALA A 497 31.47 -8.85 0.57
CA ALA A 497 32.54 -8.15 1.25
C ALA A 497 33.93 -8.52 0.66
N GLN A 498 34.16 -9.80 0.40
CA GLN A 498 35.42 -10.27 -0.26
C GLN A 498 35.56 -9.71 -1.67
N GLN A 499 34.46 -9.66 -2.45
CA GLN A 499 34.51 -9.10 -3.82
C GLN A 499 34.87 -7.60 -3.81
N ILE A 500 34.29 -6.80 -2.90
CA ILE A 500 34.60 -5.38 -2.79
C ILE A 500 36.05 -5.16 -2.31
N ALA A 501 36.50 -5.92 -1.33
CA ALA A 501 37.91 -5.86 -0.88
C ALA A 501 38.91 -6.17 -2.01
N ALA A 502 38.61 -7.21 -2.80
CA ALA A 502 39.45 -7.56 -3.95
C ALA A 502 39.45 -6.48 -5.05
N GLN A 503 38.28 -5.87 -5.31
CA GLN A 503 38.15 -4.77 -6.25
C GLN A 503 38.99 -3.55 -5.83
N ARG A 504 38.95 -3.15 -4.57
CA ARG A 504 39.76 -2.04 -4.04
C ARG A 504 41.25 -2.28 -4.24
N THR A 505 41.71 -3.50 -4.00
CA THR A 505 43.15 -3.85 -4.15
C THR A 505 43.60 -3.82 -5.61
N SER A 506 42.71 -3.94 -6.59
CA SER A 506 43.01 -3.94 -8.03
C SER A 506 43.00 -2.56 -8.69
N LEU A 507 42.50 -1.53 -7.98
CA LEU A 507 42.39 -0.15 -8.48
C LEU A 507 43.60 0.69 -8.03
N ASP A 508 43.93 1.73 -8.80
CA ASP A 508 44.92 2.72 -8.38
C ASP A 508 44.30 3.66 -7.33
N ASP A 509 44.47 3.29 -6.04
CA ASP A 509 43.86 3.95 -4.88
C ASP A 509 44.23 5.44 -4.77
N ALA A 510 45.34 5.90 -5.37
CA ALA A 510 45.82 7.26 -5.20
C ALA A 510 44.96 8.30 -5.93
N GLU A 511 44.52 8.01 -7.16
CA GLU A 511 43.67 8.92 -7.92
C GLU A 511 42.26 8.99 -7.37
N SER A 512 41.66 7.86 -7.05
CA SER A 512 40.31 7.80 -6.43
C SER A 512 40.30 8.52 -5.09
N ALA A 513 41.26 8.27 -4.22
CA ALA A 513 41.42 8.92 -2.93
C ALA A 513 41.57 10.45 -3.04
N THR A 514 42.20 10.94 -4.10
CA THR A 514 42.36 12.38 -4.34
C THR A 514 41.02 13.03 -4.68
N VAL A 515 40.24 12.42 -5.57
CA VAL A 515 38.92 12.94 -5.96
C VAL A 515 37.93 12.85 -4.77
N LEU A 516 37.99 11.78 -3.96
CA LEU A 516 37.17 11.65 -2.75
C LEU A 516 37.49 12.71 -1.69
N ARG A 517 38.78 13.09 -1.54
CA ARG A 517 39.18 14.24 -0.66
C ARG A 517 38.66 15.56 -1.20
N GLU A 518 38.71 15.77 -2.52
CA GLU A 518 38.14 16.94 -3.15
C GLU A 518 36.62 17.00 -2.96
N LEU A 519 35.91 15.87 -3.12
CA LEU A 519 34.48 15.78 -2.86
C LEU A 519 34.16 16.22 -1.41
N ALA A 520 34.93 15.73 -0.44
CA ALA A 520 34.78 16.11 0.97
C ALA A 520 35.05 17.61 1.21
N ARG A 521 35.99 18.21 0.48
CA ARG A 521 36.29 19.65 0.57
C ARG A 521 35.18 20.52 0.01
N LEU A 522 34.56 20.11 -1.08
CA LEU A 522 33.52 20.86 -1.79
C LEU A 522 32.25 21.09 -0.95
N ILE A 523 32.00 20.24 0.04
CA ILE A 523 30.88 20.42 0.98
C ILE A 523 30.88 21.81 1.65
N GLU A 524 32.06 22.39 1.85
CA GLU A 524 32.19 23.69 2.51
C GLU A 524 32.46 24.84 1.50
N THR A 525 32.89 24.53 0.31
CA THR A 525 33.43 25.53 -0.61
C THR A 525 32.55 25.77 -1.84
N ASP A 526 31.99 24.70 -2.43
CA ASP A 526 31.16 24.81 -3.63
C ASP A 526 30.25 23.59 -3.80
N GLU A 527 29.07 23.64 -3.22
CA GLU A 527 28.07 22.57 -3.30
C GLU A 527 27.61 22.28 -4.75
N SER A 528 27.78 23.22 -5.69
CA SER A 528 27.37 23.04 -7.08
C SER A 528 28.20 21.99 -7.83
N GLN A 529 29.43 21.72 -7.39
CA GLN A 529 30.35 20.77 -7.98
C GLN A 529 30.27 19.36 -7.34
N LEU A 530 29.47 19.18 -6.27
CA LEU A 530 29.40 17.92 -5.54
C LEU A 530 29.05 16.74 -6.44
N PHE A 531 28.01 16.87 -7.27
CA PHE A 531 27.57 15.75 -8.11
C PHE A 531 28.56 15.43 -9.24
N VAL A 532 29.11 16.44 -9.90
CA VAL A 532 30.11 16.26 -10.97
C VAL A 532 31.37 15.57 -10.43
N THR A 533 31.82 15.99 -9.25
CA THR A 533 32.99 15.37 -8.59
C THR A 533 32.69 13.95 -8.13
N ALA A 534 31.46 13.67 -7.67
CA ALA A 534 31.02 12.30 -7.33
C ALA A 534 31.02 11.39 -8.57
N ILE A 535 30.59 11.88 -9.76
CA ILE A 535 30.70 11.12 -11.02
C ILE A 535 32.15 10.83 -11.34
N ALA A 536 33.03 11.82 -11.24
CA ALA A 536 34.45 11.65 -11.51
C ALA A 536 35.13 10.64 -10.58
N ALA A 537 34.71 10.57 -9.30
CA ALA A 537 35.18 9.56 -8.37
C ALA A 537 34.64 8.15 -8.73
N ALA A 538 33.36 8.04 -9.11
CA ALA A 538 32.75 6.79 -9.56
C ALA A 538 33.44 6.21 -10.80
N GLU A 539 33.80 7.04 -11.77
CA GLU A 539 34.56 6.64 -12.97
C GLU A 539 35.94 6.06 -12.62
N ARG A 540 36.56 6.58 -11.56
CA ARG A 540 37.85 6.11 -11.03
C ARG A 540 37.75 4.92 -10.10
N GLY A 541 36.55 4.34 -9.96
CA GLY A 541 36.29 3.12 -9.21
C GLY A 541 35.92 3.31 -7.75
N ALA A 542 35.65 4.53 -7.30
CA ALA A 542 35.10 4.75 -5.96
C ALA A 542 33.80 3.97 -5.77
N THR A 543 33.68 3.32 -4.61
CA THR A 543 32.48 2.58 -4.24
C THR A 543 31.37 3.53 -3.78
N LEU A 544 30.13 3.01 -3.78
CA LEU A 544 28.96 3.74 -3.25
C LEU A 544 29.19 4.18 -1.80
N GLY A 545 29.75 3.30 -0.95
CA GLY A 545 30.07 3.62 0.44
C GLY A 545 31.19 4.64 0.60
N GLU A 546 32.20 4.66 -0.27
CA GLU A 546 33.27 5.66 -0.28
C GLU A 546 32.74 7.05 -0.67
N LEU A 547 31.91 7.12 -1.71
CA LEU A 547 31.20 8.34 -2.10
C LEU A 547 30.35 8.86 -0.94
N THR A 548 29.56 7.98 -0.34
CA THR A 548 28.71 8.34 0.79
C THR A 548 29.50 8.88 1.98
N ARG A 549 30.58 8.21 2.37
CA ARG A 549 31.44 8.67 3.47
C ARG A 549 32.06 10.04 3.19
N SER A 550 32.49 10.28 1.96
CA SER A 550 33.07 11.57 1.58
C SER A 550 32.05 12.69 1.61
N LEU A 551 30.82 12.44 1.13
CA LEU A 551 29.71 13.39 1.14
C LEU A 551 29.23 13.75 2.56
N ARG A 552 29.44 12.86 3.54
CA ARG A 552 28.90 12.97 4.90
C ARG A 552 29.96 13.14 5.99
N ILE A 553 31.23 13.26 5.61
CA ILE A 553 32.35 13.32 6.59
C ILE A 553 32.24 14.45 7.61
N ARG A 554 31.52 15.51 7.26
CA ARG A 554 31.31 16.70 8.10
C ARG A 554 29.83 16.93 8.41
N ASP A 555 29.00 15.93 8.19
CA ASP A 555 27.57 16.06 8.44
C ASP A 555 27.26 16.07 9.95
N ALA A 556 26.15 16.71 10.32
CA ALA A 556 25.65 16.69 11.68
C ALA A 556 25.16 15.28 12.06
N ALA A 557 24.78 15.11 13.32
CA ALA A 557 24.23 13.84 13.79
C ALA A 557 23.05 13.36 12.96
N PRO A 558 22.91 12.03 12.77
CA PRO A 558 21.77 11.42 12.08
C PRO A 558 20.44 11.90 12.67
N GLU A 559 19.44 12.08 11.80
CA GLU A 559 18.08 12.41 12.24
C GLU A 559 17.37 11.14 12.72
N ILE A 560 16.76 11.22 13.92
CA ILE A 560 16.02 10.08 14.50
C ILE A 560 14.67 10.56 15.04
N ILE A 561 13.61 9.84 14.66
CA ILE A 561 12.24 10.06 15.13
C ILE A 561 11.56 8.71 15.46
N THR A 562 10.36 8.76 16.03
CA THR A 562 9.50 7.57 16.07
C THR A 562 8.95 7.28 14.67
N PRO A 563 9.19 6.09 14.07
CA PRO A 563 8.65 5.76 12.75
C PRO A 563 7.14 5.56 12.79
N VAL A 564 6.51 5.54 11.62
CA VAL A 564 5.14 5.02 11.48
C VAL A 564 5.12 3.52 11.72
N CYS A 565 4.04 3.02 12.31
CA CYS A 565 3.87 1.59 12.54
C CYS A 565 3.30 0.94 11.26
N LEU A 566 4.17 0.34 10.46
CA LEU A 566 3.74 -0.42 9.28
C LEU A 566 3.08 -1.72 9.71
N THR A 567 1.89 -1.97 9.20
CA THR A 567 1.15 -3.19 9.49
C THR A 567 0.21 -3.54 8.34
N ARG A 568 -0.38 -4.73 8.39
CA ARG A 568 -1.44 -5.14 7.46
C ARG A 568 -2.72 -5.36 8.27
N ALA A 569 -3.84 -4.97 7.68
CA ALA A 569 -5.16 -5.10 8.34
C ALA A 569 -5.47 -6.54 8.77
N ALA A 570 -4.94 -7.53 8.04
CA ALA A 570 -5.09 -8.96 8.31
C ALA A 570 -4.15 -9.49 9.41
N ALA A 571 -3.03 -8.82 9.69
CA ALA A 571 -1.93 -9.35 10.50
C ALA A 571 -2.34 -9.87 11.90
N PRO A 572 -3.23 -9.19 12.65
CA PRO A 572 -3.64 -9.70 13.96
C PRO A 572 -4.35 -11.06 13.90
N ILE A 573 -5.21 -11.28 12.92
CA ILE A 573 -5.95 -12.53 12.72
C ILE A 573 -5.03 -13.63 12.16
N GLU A 574 -4.14 -13.26 11.24
CA GLU A 574 -3.12 -14.17 10.71
C GLU A 574 -2.20 -14.69 11.82
N GLY A 575 -1.90 -13.84 12.82
CA GLY A 575 -1.17 -14.24 14.03
C GLY A 575 -1.87 -15.35 14.81
N LEU A 576 -3.20 -15.33 14.95
CA LEU A 576 -3.98 -16.42 15.58
C LEU A 576 -3.83 -17.74 14.82
N ARG A 577 -3.93 -17.69 13.48
CA ARG A 577 -3.75 -18.89 12.65
C ARG A 577 -2.33 -19.42 12.71
N ALA A 578 -1.35 -18.55 12.69
CA ALA A 578 0.05 -18.93 12.82
C ALA A 578 0.31 -19.63 14.17
N ALA A 579 -0.26 -19.12 15.27
CA ALA A 579 -0.17 -19.77 16.57
C ALA A 579 -0.82 -21.17 16.54
N MET A 580 -2.00 -21.30 15.94
CA MET A 580 -2.70 -22.58 15.79
C MET A 580 -1.93 -23.57 14.92
N ASN A 581 -1.33 -23.11 13.81
CA ASN A 581 -0.59 -23.97 12.88
C ASN A 581 0.74 -24.48 13.45
N ARG A 582 1.28 -23.84 14.50
CA ARG A 582 2.46 -24.35 15.23
C ARG A 582 2.14 -25.52 16.16
N GLN A 583 0.87 -25.78 16.44
CA GLN A 583 0.46 -26.92 17.27
C GLN A 583 0.59 -28.23 16.49
N PRO A 584 0.98 -29.36 17.14
CA PRO A 584 1.06 -30.69 16.49
C PRO A 584 -0.28 -31.13 15.89
N GLN A 585 -1.37 -30.72 16.52
CA GLN A 585 -2.73 -30.89 16.03
C GLN A 585 -3.53 -29.62 16.27
N ARG A 586 -4.34 -29.21 15.31
CA ARG A 586 -5.26 -28.07 15.48
C ARG A 586 -6.26 -28.39 16.61
N ALA A 587 -6.48 -27.40 17.47
CA ALA A 587 -7.49 -27.51 18.49
C ALA A 587 -8.89 -27.71 17.88
N LYS A 588 -9.64 -28.66 18.42
CA LYS A 588 -10.98 -29.01 17.95
C LYS A 588 -12.06 -28.25 18.70
N VAL A 589 -13.04 -27.78 17.94
CA VAL A 589 -14.28 -27.21 18.46
C VAL A 589 -15.43 -28.09 18.03
N PHE A 590 -16.29 -28.45 18.98
CA PHE A 590 -17.47 -29.28 18.73
C PHE A 590 -18.73 -28.44 18.85
N LEU A 591 -19.57 -28.49 17.82
CA LEU A 591 -20.85 -27.76 17.82
C LEU A 591 -21.94 -28.67 18.40
N CYS A 592 -22.44 -28.34 19.58
CA CYS A 592 -23.61 -28.94 20.18
C CYS A 592 -24.85 -28.35 19.50
N ASN A 593 -25.21 -28.90 18.33
CA ASN A 593 -26.35 -28.46 17.51
C ASN A 593 -27.64 -29.01 18.15
N MET A 594 -28.37 -28.17 18.90
CA MET A 594 -29.51 -28.58 19.67
C MET A 594 -30.86 -28.29 19.01
N GLY A 595 -31.73 -29.28 18.99
CA GLY A 595 -33.07 -29.20 18.42
C GLY A 595 -33.10 -29.49 16.91
N SER A 596 -34.17 -29.04 16.25
CA SER A 596 -34.38 -29.19 14.81
C SER A 596 -33.38 -28.40 13.98
N LEU A 597 -33.22 -28.74 12.69
CA LEU A 597 -32.34 -28.02 11.77
C LEU A 597 -32.66 -26.51 11.71
N LYS A 598 -33.93 -26.15 11.79
CA LYS A 598 -34.38 -24.75 11.81
C LYS A 598 -33.88 -23.96 13.02
N GLU A 599 -33.75 -24.64 14.17
CA GLU A 599 -33.34 -24.01 15.42
C GLU A 599 -31.84 -23.82 15.55
N HIS A 600 -31.00 -24.71 15.03
CA HIS A 600 -29.56 -24.64 15.24
C HIS A 600 -28.75 -24.21 14.02
N LYS A 601 -29.23 -24.40 12.76
CA LYS A 601 -28.43 -24.27 11.55
C LYS A 601 -27.74 -22.91 11.42
N ALA A 602 -28.47 -21.82 11.62
CA ALA A 602 -27.93 -20.48 11.47
C ALA A 602 -26.79 -20.20 12.47
N ARG A 603 -26.94 -20.68 13.72
CA ARG A 603 -25.93 -20.57 14.78
C ARG A 603 -24.74 -21.47 14.52
N ALA A 604 -24.96 -22.69 14.02
CA ALA A 604 -23.91 -23.61 13.65
C ALA A 604 -23.04 -23.11 12.49
N ASP A 605 -23.67 -22.60 11.44
CA ASP A 605 -22.95 -22.03 10.28
C ASP A 605 -22.15 -20.78 10.68
N PHE A 606 -22.72 -19.90 11.52
CA PHE A 606 -22.01 -18.77 12.09
C PHE A 606 -20.80 -19.21 12.92
N SER A 607 -21.00 -20.19 13.83
CA SER A 607 -19.94 -20.71 14.72
C SER A 607 -18.81 -21.34 13.92
N ARG A 608 -19.13 -22.13 12.89
CA ARG A 608 -18.14 -22.73 11.99
C ARG A 608 -17.30 -21.63 11.35
N GLY A 609 -17.91 -20.61 10.75
CA GLY A 609 -17.21 -19.48 10.16
C GLY A 609 -16.37 -18.69 11.18
N PHE A 610 -16.88 -18.50 12.41
CA PHE A 610 -16.19 -17.77 13.46
C PHE A 610 -14.90 -18.48 13.91
N PHE A 611 -14.97 -19.77 14.22
CA PHE A 611 -13.81 -20.54 14.69
C PHE A 611 -12.80 -20.84 13.58
N SER A 612 -13.26 -20.97 12.33
CA SER A 612 -12.35 -21.12 11.19
C SER A 612 -11.42 -19.91 11.00
N VAL A 613 -11.84 -18.71 11.43
CA VAL A 613 -11.00 -17.51 11.45
C VAL A 613 -9.75 -17.70 12.29
N GLY A 614 -9.87 -18.33 13.45
CA GLY A 614 -8.75 -18.65 14.36
C GLY A 614 -7.98 -19.93 14.00
N GLY A 615 -8.32 -20.60 12.90
CA GLY A 615 -7.64 -21.81 12.46
C GLY A 615 -8.06 -23.09 13.19
N PHE A 616 -9.15 -23.06 13.96
CA PHE A 616 -9.68 -24.25 14.65
C PHE A 616 -10.26 -25.28 13.68
N GLU A 617 -10.15 -26.56 14.04
CA GLU A 617 -10.90 -27.64 13.41
C GLU A 617 -12.31 -27.69 13.99
N VAL A 618 -13.34 -27.54 13.15
CA VAL A 618 -14.72 -27.47 13.62
C VAL A 618 -15.49 -28.72 13.24
N ALA A 619 -15.85 -29.52 14.25
CA ALA A 619 -16.77 -30.65 14.13
C ALA A 619 -18.21 -30.17 14.32
N SER A 620 -19.02 -30.33 13.27
CA SER A 620 -20.43 -29.89 13.24
C SER A 620 -21.31 -31.11 12.88
N PRO A 621 -21.70 -31.94 13.84
CA PRO A 621 -22.57 -33.08 13.59
C PRO A 621 -24.00 -32.65 13.27
N ALA A 622 -24.84 -33.62 12.95
CA ALA A 622 -26.29 -33.43 12.84
C ALA A 622 -26.88 -32.98 14.18
N GLY A 623 -28.08 -32.43 14.17
CA GLY A 623 -28.76 -31.92 15.38
C GLY A 623 -29.07 -33.04 16.41
N PHE A 624 -28.87 -32.73 17.67
CA PHE A 624 -29.18 -33.61 18.81
C PHE A 624 -30.57 -33.32 19.38
N LYS A 625 -31.29 -34.36 19.72
CA LYS A 625 -32.62 -34.24 20.36
C LYS A 625 -32.51 -34.01 21.86
N THR A 626 -31.49 -34.60 22.51
CA THR A 626 -31.33 -34.48 23.95
C THR A 626 -29.95 -33.92 24.33
N PRO A 627 -29.82 -33.22 25.46
CA PRO A 627 -28.51 -32.78 25.99
C PRO A 627 -27.54 -33.93 26.26
N ALA A 628 -28.05 -35.10 26.68
CA ALA A 628 -27.23 -36.29 26.96
C ALA A 628 -26.55 -36.83 25.69
N ASP A 629 -27.28 -36.88 24.56
CA ASP A 629 -26.71 -37.33 23.28
C ASP A 629 -25.61 -36.39 22.81
N ALA A 630 -25.82 -35.06 22.97
CA ALA A 630 -24.84 -34.05 22.61
C ALA A 630 -23.56 -34.15 23.46
N ALA A 631 -23.69 -34.35 24.77
CA ALA A 631 -22.57 -34.52 25.69
C ALA A 631 -21.80 -35.83 25.43
N ALA A 632 -22.49 -36.91 25.12
CA ALA A 632 -21.86 -38.21 24.77
C ALA A 632 -21.07 -38.09 23.44
N ALA A 633 -21.62 -37.43 22.44
CA ALA A 633 -20.93 -37.20 21.18
C ALA A 633 -19.72 -36.24 21.34
N PHE A 634 -19.84 -35.21 22.18
CA PHE A 634 -18.74 -34.33 22.53
C PHE A 634 -17.57 -35.08 23.19
N ALA A 635 -17.85 -35.94 24.14
CA ALA A 635 -16.83 -36.75 24.82
C ALA A 635 -15.99 -37.61 23.83
N GLN A 636 -16.64 -38.10 22.76
CA GLN A 636 -15.97 -38.90 21.73
C GLN A 636 -15.19 -38.07 20.70
N ALA A 637 -15.51 -36.80 20.58
CA ALA A 637 -14.92 -35.95 19.54
C ALA A 637 -13.46 -35.53 19.82
N GLY A 638 -12.96 -35.68 21.04
CA GLY A 638 -11.64 -35.23 21.46
C GLY A 638 -11.48 -33.70 21.39
N ALA A 639 -12.59 -32.96 21.53
CA ALA A 639 -12.60 -31.50 21.55
C ALA A 639 -12.51 -30.97 22.99
N ARG A 640 -11.89 -29.78 23.15
CA ARG A 640 -11.83 -29.04 24.42
C ARG A 640 -12.73 -27.81 24.45
N VAL A 641 -13.37 -27.48 23.32
CA VAL A 641 -14.31 -26.36 23.18
C VAL A 641 -15.64 -26.92 22.71
N ALA A 642 -16.70 -26.63 23.44
CA ALA A 642 -18.08 -26.98 23.08
C ALA A 642 -18.86 -25.70 22.79
N VAL A 643 -19.51 -25.61 21.63
CA VAL A 643 -20.34 -24.47 21.24
C VAL A 643 -21.81 -24.89 21.24
N ILE A 644 -22.60 -24.27 22.08
CA ILE A 644 -24.04 -24.54 22.14
C ILE A 644 -24.75 -23.70 21.05
N CYS A 645 -25.38 -24.38 20.10
CA CYS A 645 -26.08 -23.81 18.96
C CYS A 645 -27.58 -24.14 19.03
N SER A 646 -28.42 -23.16 19.35
CA SER A 646 -29.90 -23.24 19.34
C SER A 646 -30.48 -21.82 19.20
N THR A 647 -31.80 -21.66 19.43
CA THR A 647 -32.46 -20.38 19.53
C THR A 647 -32.30 -19.75 20.90
N ASP A 648 -32.45 -18.40 20.99
CA ASP A 648 -32.36 -17.69 22.28
C ASP A 648 -33.43 -18.14 23.26
N ASP A 649 -34.61 -18.53 22.79
CA ASP A 649 -35.72 -19.04 23.60
C ASP A 649 -35.42 -20.41 24.27
N ASN A 650 -34.58 -21.22 23.62
CA ASN A 650 -34.23 -22.56 24.14
C ASN A 650 -33.12 -22.51 25.20
N TYR A 651 -32.28 -21.48 25.22
CA TYR A 651 -31.10 -21.44 26.08
C TYR A 651 -31.42 -21.48 27.58
N PRO A 652 -32.46 -20.84 28.12
CA PRO A 652 -32.78 -20.89 29.56
C PRO A 652 -33.06 -22.30 30.10
N THR A 653 -33.64 -23.17 29.28
CA THR A 653 -33.96 -24.57 29.68
C THR A 653 -32.84 -25.52 29.29
N LEU A 654 -32.16 -25.28 28.22
CA LEU A 654 -31.13 -26.14 27.64
C LEU A 654 -29.78 -26.03 28.36
N VAL A 655 -29.29 -24.83 28.62
CA VAL A 655 -27.95 -24.56 29.13
C VAL A 655 -27.75 -25.15 30.55
N PRO A 656 -28.67 -24.98 31.52
CA PRO A 656 -28.51 -25.54 32.86
C PRO A 656 -28.41 -27.06 32.87
N VAL A 657 -28.95 -27.74 31.85
CA VAL A 657 -28.89 -29.22 31.75
C VAL A 657 -27.64 -29.66 30.98
N LEU A 658 -27.32 -29.00 29.85
CA LEU A 658 -26.24 -29.43 28.98
C LEU A 658 -24.83 -29.13 29.55
N VAL A 659 -24.64 -27.95 30.16
CA VAL A 659 -23.31 -27.54 30.66
C VAL A 659 -22.76 -28.46 31.73
N PRO A 660 -23.51 -28.88 32.75
CA PRO A 660 -23.01 -29.87 33.71
C PRO A 660 -22.60 -31.19 33.06
N LEU A 661 -23.34 -31.65 32.04
CA LEU A 661 -23.01 -32.89 31.33
C LEU A 661 -21.71 -32.75 30.51
N LEU A 662 -21.50 -31.62 29.87
CA LEU A 662 -20.27 -31.32 29.14
C LEU A 662 -19.06 -31.27 30.09
N LYS A 663 -19.21 -30.61 31.25
CA LYS A 663 -18.14 -30.51 32.27
C LYS A 663 -17.87 -31.85 32.96
N ALA A 664 -18.87 -32.68 33.12
CA ALA A 664 -18.68 -34.05 33.63
C ALA A 664 -17.93 -34.94 32.62
N ALA A 665 -18.18 -34.76 31.32
CA ALA A 665 -17.52 -35.51 30.27
C ALA A 665 -16.05 -35.03 30.06
N VAL A 666 -15.80 -33.71 30.09
CA VAL A 666 -14.46 -33.11 29.97
C VAL A 666 -14.37 -31.96 30.99
N PRO A 667 -13.70 -32.16 32.15
CA PRO A 667 -13.68 -31.18 33.24
C PRO A 667 -13.18 -29.77 32.84
N GLU A 668 -12.21 -29.68 31.93
CA GLU A 668 -11.61 -28.41 31.46
C GLU A 668 -12.26 -27.89 30.17
N VAL A 669 -13.49 -28.32 29.85
CA VAL A 669 -14.18 -27.85 28.64
C VAL A 669 -14.44 -26.34 28.70
N ILE A 670 -14.12 -25.64 27.63
CA ILE A 670 -14.54 -24.26 27.40
C ILE A 670 -15.91 -24.27 26.73
N VAL A 671 -16.92 -23.78 27.45
CA VAL A 671 -18.30 -23.74 26.94
C VAL A 671 -18.58 -22.37 26.32
N VAL A 672 -18.89 -22.36 25.04
CA VAL A 672 -19.23 -21.17 24.28
C VAL A 672 -20.69 -21.21 23.86
N LEU A 673 -21.39 -20.08 23.94
CA LEU A 673 -22.78 -19.95 23.48
C LEU A 673 -22.85 -19.15 22.20
N ALA A 674 -23.49 -19.68 21.18
CA ALA A 674 -23.72 -19.01 19.91
C ALA A 674 -24.96 -18.09 19.98
N GLY A 675 -24.79 -16.87 20.44
CA GLY A 675 -25.80 -15.87 20.68
C GLY A 675 -25.38 -14.90 21.76
N TYR A 676 -26.20 -13.88 22.02
CA TYR A 676 -26.00 -12.92 23.10
C TYR A 676 -27.36 -12.39 23.57
N PRO A 677 -28.20 -13.23 24.20
CA PRO A 677 -29.47 -12.81 24.75
C PRO A 677 -29.22 -11.93 25.99
N THR A 678 -29.31 -10.61 25.81
CA THR A 678 -28.83 -9.59 26.75
C THR A 678 -29.37 -9.74 28.17
N ASP A 679 -30.64 -10.12 28.29
CA ASP A 679 -31.40 -10.32 29.55
C ASP A 679 -31.06 -11.64 30.24
N GLN A 680 -30.41 -12.57 29.53
CA GLN A 680 -30.11 -13.92 30.05
C GLN A 680 -28.60 -14.13 30.32
N VAL A 681 -27.76 -13.20 29.87
CA VAL A 681 -26.27 -13.36 29.93
C VAL A 681 -25.78 -13.69 31.34
N ALA A 682 -26.28 -13.00 32.37
CA ALA A 682 -25.86 -13.25 33.76
C ALA A 682 -26.22 -14.65 34.23
N ALA A 683 -27.43 -15.11 33.95
CA ALA A 683 -27.92 -16.47 34.32
C ALA A 683 -27.14 -17.55 33.55
N LEU A 684 -26.88 -17.33 32.26
CA LEU A 684 -26.14 -18.29 31.43
C LEU A 684 -24.66 -18.40 31.86
N LYS A 685 -24.05 -17.30 32.28
CA LYS A 685 -22.70 -17.31 32.89
C LYS A 685 -22.71 -18.08 34.21
N ALA A 686 -23.71 -17.84 35.07
CA ALA A 686 -23.85 -18.57 36.33
C ALA A 686 -24.07 -20.06 36.10
N ALA A 687 -24.73 -20.45 35.01
CA ALA A 687 -24.89 -21.85 34.59
C ALA A 687 -23.63 -22.47 34.01
N GLY A 688 -22.54 -21.70 33.85
CA GLY A 688 -21.22 -22.17 33.46
C GLY A 688 -20.83 -21.96 32.00
N VAL A 689 -21.50 -21.07 31.28
CA VAL A 689 -21.04 -20.58 29.96
C VAL A 689 -19.84 -19.65 30.13
N ASP A 690 -18.74 -19.98 29.47
CA ASP A 690 -17.47 -19.24 29.57
C ASP A 690 -17.42 -18.03 28.64
N GLU A 691 -17.98 -18.18 27.41
CA GLU A 691 -17.87 -17.13 26.38
C GLU A 691 -19.11 -17.10 25.48
N PHE A 692 -19.32 -15.97 24.83
CA PHE A 692 -20.42 -15.74 23.89
C PHE A 692 -19.90 -15.31 22.53
N ILE A 693 -20.42 -15.91 21.45
CA ILE A 693 -20.09 -15.50 20.09
C ILE A 693 -21.34 -14.99 19.36
N HIS A 694 -21.24 -13.82 18.76
CA HIS A 694 -22.33 -13.18 18.04
C HIS A 694 -21.78 -12.21 16.97
N ILE A 695 -22.66 -11.66 16.12
CA ILE A 695 -22.29 -10.82 14.99
C ILE A 695 -21.59 -9.50 15.36
N ARG A 696 -21.69 -9.06 16.62
CA ARG A 696 -21.04 -7.85 17.15
C ARG A 696 -19.82 -8.16 18.03
N ALA A 697 -19.50 -9.44 18.25
CA ALA A 697 -18.36 -9.82 19.05
C ALA A 697 -17.05 -9.40 18.36
N ASP A 698 -16.06 -9.04 19.16
CA ASP A 698 -14.69 -8.91 18.68
C ASP A 698 -14.10 -10.30 18.48
N ALA A 699 -14.02 -10.74 17.22
CA ALA A 699 -13.60 -12.09 16.89
C ALA A 699 -12.13 -12.33 17.25
N LEU A 700 -11.26 -11.32 17.09
CA LEU A 700 -9.86 -11.43 17.43
C LEU A 700 -9.69 -11.67 18.95
N GLU A 701 -10.32 -10.83 19.76
CA GLU A 701 -10.21 -10.90 21.21
C GLU A 701 -10.78 -12.21 21.76
N THR A 702 -11.99 -12.58 21.31
CA THR A 702 -12.66 -13.83 21.74
C THR A 702 -11.84 -15.06 21.37
N LEU A 703 -11.32 -15.13 20.12
CA LEU A 703 -10.54 -16.29 19.68
C LEU A 703 -9.18 -16.35 20.38
N ARG A 704 -8.54 -15.19 20.64
CA ARG A 704 -7.29 -15.12 21.42
C ARG A 704 -7.49 -15.62 22.83
N LEU A 705 -8.57 -15.21 23.50
CA LEU A 705 -8.90 -15.67 24.84
C LEU A 705 -9.09 -17.20 24.89
N ILE A 706 -9.82 -17.76 23.90
CA ILE A 706 -10.03 -19.21 23.81
C ILE A 706 -8.70 -19.95 23.55
N GLN A 707 -7.85 -19.44 22.65
CA GLN A 707 -6.53 -20.00 22.41
C GLN A 707 -5.66 -19.98 23.67
N SER A 708 -5.65 -18.86 24.41
CA SER A 708 -4.93 -18.73 25.68
C SER A 708 -5.42 -19.76 26.74
N LYS A 709 -6.73 -19.92 26.90
CA LYS A 709 -7.31 -20.94 27.79
C LYS A 709 -6.93 -22.37 27.38
N LEU A 710 -6.62 -22.62 26.13
CA LEU A 710 -6.15 -23.88 25.59
C LEU A 710 -4.63 -24.09 25.70
N GLY A 711 -3.89 -23.10 26.19
CA GLY A 711 -2.42 -23.08 26.22
C GLY A 711 -1.75 -22.85 24.88
N ILE A 712 -2.46 -22.28 23.93
CA ILE A 712 -1.95 -21.84 22.60
C ILE A 712 -1.59 -20.38 22.74
N ALA A 713 -0.30 -20.05 22.76
CA ALA A 713 0.18 -18.68 22.93
C ALA A 713 0.39 -17.97 21.59
#